data_444f2c958f2731834c567ff9b1e143a5
#
_entry.id   444f2c958f2731834c567ff9b1e143a5
#
_cell.length_a   1.000
_cell.length_b   1.000
_cell.length_c   1.000
_cell.angle_alpha   90.00
_cell.angle_beta   90.00
_cell.angle_gamma   90.00
#
_symmetry.space_group_name_H-M   'P 1'
#
loop_
_entity.id
_entity.type
_entity.pdbx_description
1 polymer ?
#
loop_
_entity_poly.entity_id
_entity_poly.type
_entity_poly.pdbx_seq_one_letter_code
_entity_poly.pdbx_strand_id
1 'polypeptide(L)'
;MSAHRGRRWGAALLGATVLAGLLGGGSAHAVAGAQPVPDGSYRFNVKISFGAELACSGALVHQDWVVTAKSCFATATTPVVAGPPSRPSTVLVGRTDLTGTTGQQRSVASLKPHPDRDLVLARLSAPVTDVAPVTLAGTAPATADTLTATGYGRTATEWVPDRLHQGAFTVDAVAATTVGLSGASSGATLCRGDAGAPVFRETADVTTLVAVVSSSWQKGCLGEVETRDGATATRVDDLAAWVAEQTADVQIFGVQADGRLTYSVIDSATGDLRANRISTAALGFAPKAMATLNENTILITDTGGTMYRVDVTGYDPLTYTTTNIATGYSPYDRLTYDGYGSLYYIHGTTNELYRRTVTKTKPVGADINRSTLISSGFGQRTITSPGAGRIMGTVADGRLLSYRIYGNGPSAWTVGELAKTGWAAPTHLLSPGGGVYYARTSAGRLDRYRDANPFDGSGTDIASFPTDPVSTSGWNQVLLSARPWTGLVSVFGAKPDGRLSYTAFDPVTGEKRITTVSTQTLGFAPKAMATLNSDTLLVTNNSSLYRVDITGTDPLTFTRTADPIGGGWSHDRLVFDGFGSLFGQANSVLRRYTVTKAKPANTTTDITANTVVIESGFGVPSLAATGKGRLLATTNAGVLAAYTIPAAGGWSREDPAGSGWGGVTSLFSPGGGHYYRRDASGVVTGWLDNSPFNGSGTDLTAYVPAGSTSTGWDALLSAQPYDSWPDSTRRW
;
A
#
# COMPACT_ATOMS: atom_id res chain seq x y z
N MET A 1 90.23 4.61 26.96
CA MET A 1 90.90 5.23 28.11
C MET A 1 89.93 6.14 28.83
N SER A 2 89.61 5.71 30.02
CA SER A 2 89.43 6.49 31.24
C SER A 2 88.33 7.53 31.24
N ALA A 3 87.25 7.27 31.90
CA ALA A 3 86.96 7.15 33.35
C ALA A 3 86.88 8.54 34.05
N HIS A 4 85.82 8.83 34.63
CA HIS A 4 85.38 8.85 36.02
C HIS A 4 84.43 10.01 36.36
N ARG A 5 83.27 9.64 36.96
CA ARG A 5 82.80 10.03 38.32
C ARG A 5 82.62 11.53 38.56
N GLY A 6 81.51 12.01 39.07
CA GLY A 6 80.57 11.50 40.02
C GLY A 6 80.04 12.60 40.94
N ARG A 7 78.89 12.34 41.59
CA ARG A 7 78.33 13.01 42.80
C ARG A 7 77.50 14.27 42.67
N ARG A 8 76.13 14.14 42.79
CA ARG A 8 75.27 14.17 44.00
C ARG A 8 75.23 15.50 44.76
N TRP A 9 74.01 15.81 45.10
CA TRP A 9 73.35 16.72 46.06
C TRP A 9 72.76 17.98 45.40
N GLY A 10 71.54 18.41 45.66
CA GLY A 10 70.51 18.12 46.63
C GLY A 10 69.35 19.07 46.43
N ALA A 11 68.23 18.71 46.95
CA ALA A 11 66.86 19.27 46.85
C ALA A 11 66.70 20.75 47.06
N ALA A 12 65.71 21.33 46.43
CA ALA A 12 64.66 22.22 47.02
C ALA A 12 63.46 22.32 46.17
N LEU A 13 62.27 22.04 46.73
CA LEU A 13 60.92 22.25 46.23
C LEU A 13 60.63 23.75 45.98
N LEU A 14 59.96 24.04 44.86
CA LEU A 14 58.96 25.11 44.83
C LEU A 14 57.98 24.73 43.72
N GLY A 15 56.74 24.54 44.14
CA GLY A 15 55.61 24.20 43.30
C GLY A 15 55.19 25.35 42.38
N ALA A 16 54.96 25.01 41.11
CA ALA A 16 54.17 25.79 40.21
C ALA A 16 53.12 24.86 39.64
N THR A 17 51.91 24.93 40.19
CA THR A 17 50.71 24.32 39.60
C THR A 17 50.40 25.02 38.28
N VAL A 18 50.77 24.37 37.18
CA VAL A 18 50.24 24.67 35.83
C VAL A 18 48.86 24.04 35.75
N LEU A 19 47.87 24.88 35.86
CA LEU A 19 46.50 24.57 35.54
C LEU A 19 46.46 24.34 34.02
N ALA A 20 46.56 23.10 33.56
CA ALA A 20 46.25 22.71 32.21
C ALA A 20 44.71 22.76 32.05
N GLY A 21 44.22 23.87 31.58
CA GLY A 21 42.84 23.99 31.10
C GLY A 21 42.67 23.03 29.93
N LEU A 22 41.96 21.93 30.19
CA LEU A 22 41.34 21.12 29.15
C LEU A 22 40.35 22.03 28.41
N LEU A 23 40.79 22.64 27.34
CA LEU A 23 39.90 23.12 26.27
C LEU A 23 39.29 21.88 25.66
N GLY A 24 38.18 21.40 26.24
CA GLY A 24 37.27 20.51 25.56
C GLY A 24 36.76 21.24 24.31
N GLY A 25 37.37 20.93 23.18
CA GLY A 25 36.80 21.31 21.89
C GLY A 25 35.45 20.63 21.78
N GLY A 26 34.39 21.39 22.08
CA GLY A 26 33.02 20.97 21.78
C GLY A 26 32.95 20.81 20.27
N SER A 27 32.70 19.61 19.82
CA SER A 27 32.39 19.34 18.42
C SER A 27 31.18 20.19 18.04
N ALA A 28 31.31 21.04 17.07
CA ALA A 28 30.25 21.87 16.55
C ALA A 28 29.39 21.02 15.59
N HIS A 29 28.08 21.12 15.74
CA HIS A 29 27.11 20.26 15.06
C HIS A 29 26.06 21.07 14.31
N ALA A 30 25.65 20.60 13.11
CA ALA A 30 24.54 21.17 12.31
C ALA A 30 23.20 20.56 12.76
N VAL A 31 22.13 21.10 12.83
CA VAL A 31 21.15 21.29 13.86
C VAL A 31 21.98 21.76 15.05
N ALA A 32 21.97 23.03 15.36
CA ALA A 32 22.90 23.57 16.36
C ALA A 32 22.81 22.72 17.64
N GLY A 33 23.94 22.24 18.15
CA GLY A 33 23.99 21.32 19.28
C GLY A 33 23.78 19.82 19.02
N ALA A 34 23.59 19.41 17.77
CA ALA A 34 23.32 18.01 17.36
C ALA A 34 24.56 17.24 16.91
N GLN A 35 24.42 15.91 16.76
CA GLN A 35 25.49 15.01 16.32
C GLN A 35 25.42 14.75 14.81
N PRO A 36 26.56 14.58 14.12
CA PRO A 36 26.56 14.05 12.77
C PRO A 36 25.89 12.67 12.74
N VAL A 37 25.07 12.44 11.70
CA VAL A 37 24.43 11.15 11.48
C VAL A 37 25.50 10.13 11.09
N PRO A 38 25.52 8.92 11.68
CA PRO A 38 26.39 7.84 11.24
C PRO A 38 26.19 7.53 9.75
N ASP A 39 27.28 7.21 9.06
CA ASP A 39 27.22 6.93 7.63
C ASP A 39 26.24 5.78 7.31
N GLY A 40 25.37 6.04 6.32
CA GLY A 40 24.36 5.07 5.90
C GLY A 40 23.07 5.03 6.73
N SER A 41 22.98 5.81 7.83
CA SER A 41 21.76 5.93 8.60
C SER A 41 20.80 6.93 7.93
N TYR A 42 19.49 6.74 8.17
CA TYR A 42 18.41 7.60 7.67
C TYR A 42 18.53 7.94 6.17
N ARG A 43 18.81 6.95 5.35
CA ARG A 43 19.03 7.13 3.90
C ARG A 43 17.86 7.78 3.16
N PHE A 44 16.65 7.80 3.74
CA PHE A 44 15.50 8.52 3.19
C PHE A 44 15.65 10.05 3.22
N ASN A 45 16.66 10.58 3.92
CA ASN A 45 16.93 12.03 3.93
C ASN A 45 17.35 12.53 2.57
N VAL A 46 16.91 13.77 2.31
CA VAL A 46 17.07 14.43 1.03
C VAL A 46 17.63 15.84 1.22
N LYS A 47 18.66 16.18 0.46
CA LYS A 47 19.10 17.58 0.27
C LYS A 47 18.52 18.12 -1.02
N ILE A 48 17.84 19.24 -0.96
CA ILE A 48 17.29 19.94 -2.13
C ILE A 48 18.08 21.20 -2.36
N SER A 49 18.64 21.39 -3.56
CA SER A 49 19.44 22.54 -3.93
C SER A 49 18.81 23.33 -5.08
N PHE A 50 18.80 24.64 -4.92
CA PHE A 50 18.30 25.61 -5.90
C PHE A 50 19.47 26.47 -6.40
N GLY A 51 20.28 25.90 -7.31
CA GLY A 51 21.57 26.47 -7.67
C GLY A 51 22.58 26.40 -6.51
N ALA A 52 23.41 27.42 -6.36
CA ALA A 52 24.41 27.52 -5.30
C ALA A 52 23.93 28.31 -4.06
N GLU A 53 22.77 28.97 -4.12
CA GLU A 53 22.40 29.99 -3.16
C GLU A 53 21.45 29.52 -2.05
N LEU A 54 20.65 28.50 -2.32
CA LEU A 54 19.62 28.03 -1.41
C LEU A 54 19.61 26.51 -1.36
N ALA A 55 19.44 25.98 -0.15
CA ALA A 55 19.18 24.57 0.08
C ALA A 55 18.03 24.39 1.07
N CYS A 56 17.31 23.30 0.92
CA CYS A 56 16.30 22.77 1.82
C CYS A 56 16.60 21.30 2.10
N SER A 57 15.91 20.78 3.10
CA SER A 57 15.90 19.34 3.38
C SER A 57 14.58 18.71 2.96
N GLY A 58 14.50 17.37 2.97
CA GLY A 58 13.29 16.62 2.65
C GLY A 58 13.40 15.17 3.04
N ALA A 59 12.35 14.41 2.78
CA ALA A 59 12.32 12.97 2.96
C ALA A 59 11.77 12.25 1.73
N LEU A 60 12.40 11.14 1.34
CA LEU A 60 11.88 10.24 0.32
C LEU A 60 10.69 9.47 0.92
N VAL A 61 9.48 9.67 0.39
CA VAL A 61 8.24 9.01 0.82
C VAL A 61 7.69 8.01 -0.20
N HIS A 62 8.23 8.05 -1.40
CA HIS A 62 7.99 7.09 -2.47
C HIS A 62 9.24 7.07 -3.37
N GLN A 63 9.51 5.99 -4.10
CA GLN A 63 10.70 5.92 -4.96
C GLN A 63 10.86 7.12 -5.93
N ASP A 64 9.76 7.75 -6.33
CA ASP A 64 9.74 8.89 -7.24
C ASP A 64 9.39 10.23 -6.55
N TRP A 65 9.11 10.24 -5.24
CA TRP A 65 8.57 11.41 -4.58
C TRP A 65 9.26 11.72 -3.26
N VAL A 66 9.56 12.99 -3.12
CA VAL A 66 10.10 13.59 -1.90
C VAL A 66 9.06 14.52 -1.29
N VAL A 67 8.85 14.43 0.03
CA VAL A 67 8.08 15.41 0.79
C VAL A 67 9.02 16.46 1.36
N THR A 68 8.62 17.74 1.29
CA THR A 68 9.37 18.86 1.85
C THR A 68 8.45 20.05 2.13
N ALA A 69 8.97 21.14 2.70
CA ALA A 69 8.20 22.35 2.91
C ALA A 69 7.87 23.05 1.58
N LYS A 70 6.62 23.44 1.41
CA LYS A 70 6.16 24.21 0.23
C LYS A 70 6.91 25.53 0.08
N SER A 71 7.21 26.18 1.20
CA SER A 71 8.01 27.42 1.26
C SER A 71 9.39 27.30 0.59
N CYS A 72 9.98 26.13 0.51
CA CYS A 72 11.24 25.89 -0.23
C CYS A 72 11.16 26.26 -1.70
N PHE A 73 10.01 26.06 -2.32
CA PHE A 73 9.77 26.34 -3.75
C PHE A 73 9.10 27.70 -3.99
N ALA A 74 8.63 28.37 -2.95
CA ALA A 74 8.03 29.69 -3.06
C ALA A 74 9.11 30.75 -3.34
N THR A 75 8.72 31.79 -4.07
CA THR A 75 9.50 33.03 -4.18
C THR A 75 8.65 34.19 -3.64
N ALA A 76 9.27 35.35 -3.42
CA ALA A 76 8.54 36.53 -2.93
C ALA A 76 7.34 36.94 -3.82
N THR A 77 7.35 36.54 -5.09
CA THR A 77 6.36 36.96 -6.10
C THR A 77 5.58 35.80 -6.71
N THR A 78 6.00 34.55 -6.49
CA THR A 78 5.39 33.39 -7.17
C THR A 78 4.97 32.34 -6.14
N PRO A 79 3.66 32.08 -6.01
CA PRO A 79 3.17 30.98 -5.20
C PRO A 79 3.55 29.64 -5.82
N VAL A 80 3.64 28.60 -5.00
CA VAL A 80 3.87 27.22 -5.47
C VAL A 80 2.55 26.66 -6.00
N VAL A 81 2.58 26.28 -7.26
CA VAL A 81 1.45 25.64 -7.96
C VAL A 81 1.83 24.22 -8.40
N ALA A 82 0.84 23.41 -8.69
CA ALA A 82 1.07 22.09 -9.27
C ALA A 82 1.72 22.18 -10.65
N GLY A 83 2.66 21.31 -10.94
CA GLY A 83 3.41 21.28 -12.20
C GLY A 83 4.90 21.48 -12.03
N PRO A 84 5.66 21.80 -13.09
CA PRO A 84 7.09 22.00 -13.01
C PRO A 84 7.48 23.09 -12.03
N PRO A 85 8.59 22.96 -11.29
CA PRO A 85 9.05 24.00 -10.37
C PRO A 85 9.44 25.27 -11.14
N SER A 86 9.15 26.44 -10.57
CA SER A 86 9.45 27.76 -11.18
C SER A 86 10.95 28.00 -11.38
N ARG A 87 11.78 27.29 -10.66
CA ARG A 87 13.25 27.32 -10.79
C ARG A 87 13.83 25.91 -10.77
N PRO A 88 14.88 25.63 -11.57
CA PRO A 88 15.55 24.34 -11.54
C PRO A 88 16.00 23.97 -10.14
N SER A 89 15.74 22.73 -9.75
CA SER A 89 16.14 22.21 -8.44
C SER A 89 16.67 20.78 -8.59
N THR A 90 17.70 20.49 -7.82
CA THR A 90 18.29 19.16 -7.73
C THR A 90 18.07 18.58 -6.35
N VAL A 91 17.91 17.27 -6.30
CA VAL A 91 17.64 16.47 -5.11
C VAL A 91 18.74 15.44 -4.99
N LEU A 92 19.36 15.36 -3.84
CA LEU A 92 20.32 14.33 -3.48
C LEU A 92 19.73 13.46 -2.38
N VAL A 93 19.52 12.17 -2.65
CA VAL A 93 18.87 11.21 -1.77
C VAL A 93 19.90 10.21 -1.24
N GLY A 94 19.85 9.92 0.06
CA GLY A 94 20.60 8.80 0.66
C GLY A 94 22.09 9.05 0.87
N ARG A 95 22.52 10.31 0.97
CA ARG A 95 23.93 10.68 1.19
C ARG A 95 24.10 11.39 2.53
N THR A 96 24.67 10.73 3.51
CA THR A 96 24.95 11.30 4.84
C THR A 96 26.20 12.19 4.87
N ASP A 97 27.20 11.87 4.05
CA ASP A 97 28.41 12.66 3.84
C ASP A 97 28.44 13.21 2.42
N LEU A 98 28.28 14.52 2.28
CA LEU A 98 28.19 15.20 0.98
C LEU A 98 29.51 15.24 0.21
N THR A 99 30.64 14.99 0.88
CA THR A 99 31.96 14.87 0.23
C THR A 99 32.13 13.51 -0.49
N GLY A 100 31.28 12.53 -0.12
CA GLY A 100 31.28 11.21 -0.74
C GLY A 100 30.52 11.16 -2.08
N THR A 101 30.49 9.97 -2.68
CA THR A 101 29.83 9.71 -3.96
C THR A 101 28.58 8.82 -3.83
N THR A 102 28.22 8.37 -2.64
CA THR A 102 27.02 7.54 -2.39
C THR A 102 25.74 8.32 -2.63
N GLY A 103 24.61 7.61 -2.71
CA GLY A 103 23.30 8.21 -2.91
C GLY A 103 22.99 8.56 -4.37
N GLN A 104 21.77 9.03 -4.61
CA GLN A 104 21.21 9.28 -5.94
C GLN A 104 20.89 10.76 -6.13
N GLN A 105 21.41 11.36 -7.19
CA GLN A 105 21.06 12.74 -7.56
C GLN A 105 19.99 12.73 -8.66
N ARG A 106 18.93 13.52 -8.49
CA ARG A 106 17.83 13.69 -9.44
C ARG A 106 17.46 15.16 -9.58
N SER A 107 16.78 15.50 -10.67
CA SER A 107 16.11 16.80 -10.81
C SER A 107 14.66 16.68 -10.29
N VAL A 108 14.07 17.78 -9.87
CA VAL A 108 12.63 17.85 -9.61
C VAL A 108 11.90 18.07 -10.93
N ALA A 109 11.00 17.14 -11.26
CA ALA A 109 10.22 17.19 -12.50
C ALA A 109 8.90 17.92 -12.32
N SER A 110 8.22 17.74 -11.18
CA SER A 110 6.95 18.42 -10.90
C SER A 110 6.69 18.51 -9.38
N LEU A 111 5.79 19.42 -9.03
CA LEU A 111 5.36 19.71 -7.67
C LEU A 111 3.86 19.42 -7.50
N LYS A 112 3.48 18.90 -6.35
CA LYS A 112 2.09 18.78 -5.89
C LYS A 112 1.98 19.41 -4.51
N PRO A 113 1.66 20.73 -4.42
CA PRO A 113 1.53 21.41 -3.15
C PRO A 113 0.27 20.96 -2.42
N HIS A 114 0.38 20.79 -1.10
CA HIS A 114 -0.81 20.61 -0.27
C HIS A 114 -1.61 21.92 -0.21
N PRO A 115 -2.95 21.87 -0.33
CA PRO A 115 -3.75 23.11 -0.36
C PRO A 115 -3.59 23.95 0.92
N ASP A 116 -3.64 23.32 2.09
CA ASP A 116 -3.79 23.99 3.38
C ASP A 116 -2.56 23.96 4.28
N ARG A 117 -1.46 23.28 3.85
CA ARG A 117 -0.25 23.12 4.68
C ARG A 117 0.99 23.65 3.97
N ASP A 118 1.98 24.04 4.75
CA ASP A 118 3.34 24.28 4.22
C ASP A 118 4.00 22.94 3.90
N LEU A 119 3.50 22.27 2.86
CA LEU A 119 3.92 20.95 2.43
C LEU A 119 3.81 20.81 0.90
N VAL A 120 4.77 20.16 0.29
CA VAL A 120 4.77 19.86 -1.12
C VAL A 120 5.39 18.48 -1.36
N LEU A 121 4.79 17.72 -2.27
CA LEU A 121 5.42 16.56 -2.87
C LEU A 121 6.17 16.99 -4.12
N ALA A 122 7.48 16.72 -4.16
CA ALA A 122 8.35 16.97 -5.30
C ALA A 122 8.65 15.67 -6.02
N ARG A 123 8.22 15.56 -7.29
CA ARG A 123 8.47 14.37 -8.10
C ARG A 123 9.88 14.42 -8.69
N LEU A 124 10.57 13.31 -8.59
CA LEU A 124 11.91 13.13 -9.14
C LEU A 124 11.85 12.83 -10.65
N SER A 125 12.89 13.21 -11.38
CA SER A 125 13.02 12.94 -12.82
C SER A 125 13.21 11.46 -13.15
N ALA A 126 13.64 10.65 -12.17
CA ALA A 126 13.77 9.20 -12.24
C ALA A 126 13.68 8.58 -10.83
N PRO A 127 13.23 7.33 -10.69
CA PRO A 127 13.10 6.68 -9.41
C PRO A 127 14.44 6.50 -8.69
N VAL A 128 14.36 6.44 -7.35
CA VAL A 128 15.43 6.05 -6.44
C VAL A 128 15.06 4.68 -5.87
N THR A 129 15.72 3.63 -6.35
CA THR A 129 15.33 2.25 -6.08
C THR A 129 16.20 1.54 -5.04
N ASP A 130 17.35 2.15 -4.67
CA ASP A 130 18.31 1.63 -3.71
C ASP A 130 18.16 2.23 -2.30
N VAL A 131 17.17 3.09 -2.11
CA VAL A 131 16.81 3.71 -0.84
C VAL A 131 15.35 3.43 -0.51
N ALA A 132 15.11 2.83 0.64
CA ALA A 132 13.74 2.62 1.13
C ALA A 132 13.10 3.97 1.53
N PRO A 133 11.92 4.31 1.01
CA PRO A 133 11.16 5.46 1.47
C PRO A 133 10.78 5.34 2.95
N VAL A 134 10.71 6.48 3.65
CA VAL A 134 10.20 6.51 5.01
C VAL A 134 8.67 6.43 5.01
N THR A 135 8.12 5.61 5.89
CA THR A 135 6.66 5.50 6.09
C THR A 135 6.15 6.67 6.92
N LEU A 136 4.99 7.21 6.56
CA LEU A 136 4.32 8.24 7.37
C LEU A 136 3.76 7.61 8.65
N ALA A 137 3.84 8.33 9.76
CA ALA A 137 3.18 7.94 11.00
C ALA A 137 1.66 7.93 10.79
N GLY A 138 0.95 7.03 11.45
CA GLY A 138 -0.52 6.94 11.43
C GLY A 138 -1.19 7.64 12.63
N THR A 139 -0.41 8.28 13.50
CA THR A 139 -0.91 8.96 14.72
C THR A 139 -0.20 10.26 14.97
N ALA A 140 -0.98 11.23 15.47
CA ALA A 140 -0.46 12.50 15.95
C ALA A 140 0.61 12.31 17.03
N PRO A 141 1.62 13.18 17.07
CA PRO A 141 2.49 13.28 18.23
C PRO A 141 1.71 13.81 19.45
N ALA A 142 2.14 13.44 20.64
CA ALA A 142 1.61 14.01 21.87
C ALA A 142 2.56 15.07 22.43
N THR A 143 2.03 16.01 23.21
CA THR A 143 2.86 16.95 23.98
C THR A 143 3.81 16.18 24.89
N ALA A 144 5.05 16.63 24.97
CA ALA A 144 6.18 16.00 25.63
C ALA A 144 6.75 14.73 24.95
N ASP A 145 6.23 14.30 23.79
CA ASP A 145 6.93 13.29 22.96
C ASP A 145 8.33 13.81 22.61
N THR A 146 9.28 12.89 22.55
CA THR A 146 10.62 13.17 21.99
C THR A 146 10.66 12.63 20.57
N LEU A 147 10.97 13.50 19.61
CA LEU A 147 11.10 13.17 18.20
C LEU A 147 12.53 13.48 17.73
N THR A 148 12.99 12.76 16.71
CA THR A 148 14.26 13.04 16.05
C THR A 148 14.02 13.87 14.79
N ALA A 149 14.79 14.94 14.61
CA ALA A 149 14.84 15.67 13.34
C ALA A 149 16.23 15.56 12.72
N THR A 150 16.28 15.47 11.39
CA THR A 150 17.53 15.39 10.64
C THR A 150 17.54 16.38 9.50
N GLY A 151 18.69 17.03 9.22
CA GLY A 151 18.76 18.01 8.15
C GLY A 151 20.17 18.36 7.71
N TYR A 152 20.25 19.12 6.61
CA TYR A 152 21.48 19.62 6.00
C TYR A 152 21.62 21.14 6.15
N GLY A 153 20.86 21.73 7.08
CA GLY A 153 20.89 23.15 7.36
C GLY A 153 22.22 23.59 7.98
N ARG A 154 22.43 24.90 8.08
CA ARG A 154 23.61 25.46 8.77
C ARG A 154 23.64 25.06 10.24
N THR A 155 24.82 25.16 10.82
CA THR A 155 25.08 24.79 12.21
C THR A 155 25.36 26.02 13.05
N ALA A 156 25.80 25.83 14.29
CA ALA A 156 26.36 26.91 15.12
C ALA A 156 27.71 27.42 14.59
N THR A 157 28.42 26.65 13.75
CA THR A 157 29.79 26.95 13.29
C THR A 157 30.00 26.86 11.79
N GLU A 158 29.08 26.23 11.04
CA GLU A 158 29.22 26.02 9.61
C GLU A 158 28.02 26.59 8.85
N TRP A 159 28.28 27.36 7.81
CA TRP A 159 27.23 27.90 6.92
C TRP A 159 26.60 26.83 6.04
N VAL A 160 27.41 25.91 5.54
CA VAL A 160 27.00 24.81 4.69
C VAL A 160 27.76 23.56 5.14
N PRO A 161 27.18 22.76 6.02
CA PRO A 161 27.84 21.54 6.50
C PRO A 161 27.88 20.48 5.42
N ASP A 162 28.95 19.69 5.44
CA ASP A 162 29.17 18.58 4.53
C ASP A 162 28.52 17.27 5.01
N ARG A 163 27.81 17.28 6.14
CA ARG A 163 27.20 16.07 6.71
C ARG A 163 25.75 16.30 7.09
N LEU A 164 24.96 15.23 7.03
CA LEU A 164 23.65 15.17 7.64
C LEU A 164 23.80 15.18 9.15
N HIS A 165 22.97 15.96 9.83
CA HIS A 165 22.96 16.04 11.29
C HIS A 165 21.60 15.66 11.85
N GLN A 166 21.56 15.25 13.11
CA GLN A 166 20.37 14.87 13.83
C GLN A 166 20.30 15.54 15.20
N GLY A 167 19.09 15.83 15.66
CA GLY A 167 18.83 16.32 17.00
C GLY A 167 17.53 15.77 17.56
N ALA A 168 17.47 15.64 18.89
CA ALA A 168 16.24 15.31 19.59
C ALA A 168 15.46 16.58 19.94
N PHE A 169 14.15 16.54 19.72
CA PHE A 169 13.24 17.66 19.96
C PHE A 169 12.05 17.19 20.79
N THR A 170 11.64 18.03 21.72
CA THR A 170 10.43 17.84 22.52
C THR A 170 9.24 18.51 21.83
N VAL A 171 8.11 17.85 21.82
CA VAL A 171 6.85 18.39 21.33
C VAL A 171 6.26 19.33 22.39
N ASP A 172 6.18 20.62 22.09
CA ASP A 172 5.64 21.64 23.00
C ASP A 172 4.14 21.81 22.86
N ALA A 173 3.65 21.75 21.62
CA ALA A 173 2.25 21.93 21.30
C ALA A 173 1.86 21.14 20.04
N VAL A 174 0.63 20.66 20.01
CA VAL A 174 0.06 19.97 18.86
C VAL A 174 -1.20 20.71 18.40
N ALA A 175 -1.17 21.24 17.19
CA ALA A 175 -2.32 21.85 16.52
C ALA A 175 -2.89 20.90 15.44
N ALA A 176 -3.96 21.30 14.78
CA ALA A 176 -4.60 20.48 13.74
C ALA A 176 -3.65 20.10 12.59
N THR A 177 -2.78 21.01 12.16
CA THR A 177 -1.90 20.83 10.99
C THR A 177 -0.42 21.02 11.29
N THR A 178 -0.06 21.42 12.50
CA THR A 178 1.31 21.74 12.90
C THR A 178 1.66 21.18 14.27
N VAL A 179 2.94 21.06 14.54
CA VAL A 179 3.51 20.73 15.83
C VAL A 179 4.60 21.74 16.18
N GLY A 180 4.57 22.25 17.42
CA GLY A 180 5.63 23.07 18.00
C GLY A 180 6.72 22.19 18.59
N LEU A 181 7.98 22.53 18.35
CA LEU A 181 9.16 21.77 18.74
C LEU A 181 10.16 22.66 19.46
N SER A 182 10.73 22.20 20.57
CA SER A 182 11.91 22.78 21.20
C SER A 182 13.03 21.75 21.32
N GLY A 183 14.27 22.21 21.35
CA GLY A 183 15.41 21.29 21.51
C GLY A 183 15.33 20.53 22.83
N ALA A 184 15.39 19.19 22.79
CA ALA A 184 15.39 18.33 23.98
C ALA A 184 16.69 18.43 24.79
N SER A 185 17.76 18.97 24.20
CA SER A 185 19.04 19.29 24.84
C SER A 185 19.41 20.76 24.61
N SER A 186 20.23 21.32 25.50
CA SER A 186 20.70 22.70 25.36
C SER A 186 21.48 22.88 24.05
N GLY A 187 20.98 23.75 23.17
CA GLY A 187 21.61 24.06 21.88
C GLY A 187 21.04 23.29 20.68
N ALA A 188 20.17 22.30 20.85
CA ALA A 188 19.51 21.66 19.71
C ALA A 188 18.51 22.62 19.06
N THR A 189 18.79 23.06 17.84
CA THR A 189 17.98 24.04 17.10
C THR A 189 18.00 23.72 15.62
N LEU A 190 16.83 23.89 14.97
CA LEU A 190 16.69 23.81 13.51
C LEU A 190 17.08 25.15 12.88
N CYS A 191 17.90 25.11 11.85
CA CYS A 191 18.51 26.27 11.25
C CYS A 191 18.08 26.48 9.79
N ARG A 192 18.54 27.55 9.16
CA ARG A 192 18.32 27.81 7.72
C ARG A 192 18.92 26.66 6.90
N GLY A 193 18.10 26.09 6.00
CA GLY A 193 18.44 24.88 5.25
C GLY A 193 17.73 23.63 5.79
N ASP A 194 17.19 23.67 7.02
CA ASP A 194 16.38 22.58 7.58
C ASP A 194 14.90 22.69 7.25
N ALA A 195 14.44 23.74 6.56
CA ALA A 195 13.09 23.75 6.03
C ALA A 195 12.87 22.50 5.16
N GLY A 196 11.79 21.78 5.39
CA GLY A 196 11.53 20.50 4.75
C GLY A 196 12.17 19.28 5.42
N ALA A 197 13.00 19.45 6.45
CA ALA A 197 13.65 18.36 7.17
C ALA A 197 12.63 17.41 7.80
N PRO A 198 12.85 16.08 7.73
CA PRO A 198 11.99 15.11 8.38
C PRO A 198 12.10 15.18 9.91
N VAL A 199 10.95 15.13 10.56
CA VAL A 199 10.77 14.93 11.99
C VAL A 199 10.07 13.59 12.18
N PHE A 200 10.72 12.65 12.86
CA PHE A 200 10.25 11.28 12.90
C PHE A 200 10.32 10.67 14.30
N ARG A 201 9.54 9.62 14.48
CA ARG A 201 9.54 8.78 15.67
C ARG A 201 10.29 7.50 15.37
N GLU A 202 11.11 7.08 16.32
CA GLU A 202 11.80 5.79 16.29
C GLU A 202 11.26 4.88 17.38
N THR A 203 10.85 3.68 17.00
CA THR A 203 10.42 2.63 17.92
C THR A 203 11.13 1.35 17.52
N ALA A 204 11.95 0.78 18.41
CA ALA A 204 12.71 -0.45 18.26
C ALA A 204 13.41 -0.62 16.89
N ASP A 205 12.67 -0.89 15.82
CA ASP A 205 13.24 -1.13 14.48
C ASP A 205 12.50 -0.35 13.36
N VAL A 206 11.60 0.58 13.73
CA VAL A 206 10.77 1.29 12.76
C VAL A 206 10.89 2.80 12.93
N THR A 207 11.26 3.47 11.84
CA THR A 207 11.26 4.94 11.72
C THR A 207 9.99 5.38 10.97
N THR A 208 9.19 6.28 11.59
CA THR A 208 7.99 6.83 10.97
C THR A 208 8.01 8.34 10.94
N LEU A 209 7.72 8.93 9.78
CA LEU A 209 7.70 10.38 9.58
C LEU A 209 6.43 10.98 10.22
N VAL A 210 6.62 11.86 11.20
CA VAL A 210 5.54 12.51 11.96
C VAL A 210 5.24 13.89 11.40
N ALA A 211 6.29 14.65 11.07
CA ALA A 211 6.15 16.01 10.58
C ALA A 211 7.33 16.42 9.67
N VAL A 212 7.18 17.53 9.01
CA VAL A 212 8.18 18.15 8.12
C VAL A 212 8.41 19.58 8.61
N VAL A 213 9.67 19.96 8.84
CA VAL A 213 10.02 21.29 9.37
C VAL A 213 9.54 22.39 8.42
N SER A 214 8.79 23.34 8.95
CA SER A 214 8.30 24.52 8.23
C SER A 214 9.14 25.76 8.53
N SER A 215 9.31 26.08 9.81
CA SER A 215 10.03 27.29 10.25
C SER A 215 10.69 27.11 11.60
N SER A 216 11.69 27.96 11.90
CA SER A 216 12.40 27.99 13.17
C SER A 216 12.78 29.41 13.51
N TRP A 217 12.91 29.70 14.80
CA TRP A 217 13.47 30.96 15.31
C TRP A 217 14.99 31.02 15.16
N GLN A 218 15.67 29.91 14.95
CA GLN A 218 17.10 29.80 14.64
C GLN A 218 18.06 30.27 15.74
N LYS A 219 17.64 30.26 17.01
CA LYS A 219 18.49 30.60 18.16
C LYS A 219 19.72 29.71 18.22
N GLY A 220 20.90 30.31 18.22
CA GLY A 220 22.17 29.60 18.28
C GLY A 220 22.70 29.12 16.93
N CYS A 221 21.99 29.37 15.82
CA CYS A 221 22.53 29.13 14.48
C CYS A 221 23.61 30.16 14.11
N LEU A 222 24.58 29.77 13.31
CA LEU A 222 25.68 30.65 12.90
C LEU A 222 25.16 31.94 12.24
N GLY A 223 25.61 33.05 12.76
CA GLY A 223 25.24 34.40 12.28
C GLY A 223 23.87 34.90 12.72
N GLU A 224 23.15 34.18 13.57
CA GLU A 224 21.87 34.63 14.12
C GLU A 224 22.03 35.26 15.50
N VAL A 225 21.23 36.30 15.77
CA VAL A 225 21.15 37.01 17.05
C VAL A 225 19.81 36.80 17.75
N GLU A 226 18.99 35.90 17.21
CA GLU A 226 17.67 35.59 17.75
C GLU A 226 17.78 34.90 19.10
N THR A 227 16.93 35.31 20.04
CA THR A 227 16.88 34.80 21.40
C THR A 227 15.70 33.89 21.68
N ARG A 228 14.67 33.93 20.80
CA ARG A 228 13.51 33.06 20.90
C ARG A 228 13.88 31.65 20.47
N ASP A 229 13.40 30.65 21.21
CA ASP A 229 13.61 29.23 20.94
C ASP A 229 12.41 28.64 20.21
N GLY A 230 12.60 27.46 19.64
CA GLY A 230 11.56 26.65 19.06
C GLY A 230 11.47 26.68 17.54
N ALA A 231 10.73 25.72 17.04
CA ALA A 231 10.43 25.54 15.62
C ALA A 231 8.97 25.09 15.43
N THR A 232 8.48 25.25 14.22
CA THR A 232 7.18 24.72 13.79
C THR A 232 7.40 23.71 12.67
N ALA A 233 6.82 22.53 12.80
CA ALA A 233 6.80 21.54 11.76
C ALA A 233 5.35 21.25 11.31
N THR A 234 5.18 20.98 10.04
CA THR A 234 3.90 20.58 9.43
C THR A 234 3.66 19.11 9.68
N ARG A 235 2.55 18.75 10.30
CA ARG A 235 2.17 17.35 10.55
C ARG A 235 1.87 16.62 9.26
N VAL A 236 2.26 15.34 9.21
CA VAL A 236 1.99 14.42 8.07
C VAL A 236 1.35 13.11 8.49
N ASP A 237 1.13 12.91 9.77
CA ASP A 237 0.58 11.68 10.36
C ASP A 237 -0.86 11.35 9.91
N ASP A 238 -1.60 12.34 9.45
CA ASP A 238 -2.95 12.22 8.88
C ASP A 238 -2.97 12.29 7.34
N LEU A 239 -1.81 12.33 6.69
CA LEU A 239 -1.68 12.56 5.25
C LEU A 239 -1.31 11.31 4.44
N ALA A 240 -1.26 10.12 5.05
CA ALA A 240 -0.90 8.91 4.33
C ALA A 240 -1.80 8.66 3.09
N ALA A 241 -3.10 8.88 3.22
CA ALA A 241 -4.05 8.77 2.11
C ALA A 241 -3.80 9.80 1.02
N TRP A 242 -3.54 11.07 1.40
CA TRP A 242 -3.23 12.14 0.44
C TRP A 242 -1.91 11.86 -0.30
N VAL A 243 -0.85 11.43 0.41
CA VAL A 243 0.42 11.06 -0.22
C VAL A 243 0.22 9.91 -1.19
N ALA A 244 -0.48 8.83 -0.77
CA ALA A 244 -0.78 7.69 -1.63
C ALA A 244 -1.55 8.11 -2.89
N GLU A 245 -2.55 8.98 -2.75
CA GLU A 245 -3.29 9.51 -3.89
C GLU A 245 -2.41 10.33 -4.84
N GLN A 246 -1.58 11.22 -4.28
CA GLN A 246 -0.73 12.10 -5.09
C GLN A 246 0.45 11.35 -5.73
N THR A 247 0.89 10.25 -5.18
CA THR A 247 2.01 9.45 -5.69
C THR A 247 1.57 8.28 -6.57
N ALA A 248 0.27 8.01 -6.67
CA ALA A 248 -0.29 6.94 -7.50
C ALA A 248 -0.14 7.27 -9.00
N ASP A 249 0.96 6.85 -9.59
CA ASP A 249 1.18 6.90 -11.03
C ASP A 249 0.64 5.62 -11.71
N VAL A 250 0.02 5.80 -12.86
CA VAL A 250 -0.42 4.69 -13.71
C VAL A 250 0.70 4.33 -14.67
N GLN A 251 1.25 3.15 -14.50
CA GLN A 251 2.25 2.61 -15.41
C GLN A 251 1.55 1.77 -16.48
N ILE A 252 1.87 2.07 -17.74
CA ILE A 252 1.31 1.37 -18.90
C ILE A 252 2.46 0.83 -19.72
N PHE A 253 2.45 -0.46 -19.94
CA PHE A 253 3.30 -1.12 -20.92
C PHE A 253 2.53 -1.33 -22.22
N GLY A 254 3.24 -1.28 -23.34
CA GLY A 254 2.65 -1.55 -24.63
C GLY A 254 3.68 -2.16 -25.59
N VAL A 255 3.21 -2.64 -26.73
CA VAL A 255 4.06 -3.14 -27.81
C VAL A 255 3.68 -2.43 -29.10
N GLN A 256 4.66 -1.90 -29.82
CA GLN A 256 4.46 -1.29 -31.13
C GLN A 256 4.35 -2.35 -32.25
N ALA A 257 3.88 -1.94 -33.41
CA ALA A 257 3.75 -2.84 -34.57
C ALA A 257 5.09 -3.46 -35.02
N ASP A 258 6.21 -2.79 -34.76
CA ASP A 258 7.55 -3.30 -35.02
C ASP A 258 8.12 -4.22 -33.91
N GLY A 259 7.31 -4.52 -32.91
CA GLY A 259 7.66 -5.41 -31.80
C GLY A 259 8.44 -4.73 -30.67
N ARG A 260 8.68 -3.43 -30.71
CA ARG A 260 9.36 -2.72 -29.61
C ARG A 260 8.43 -2.52 -28.43
N LEU A 261 8.98 -2.75 -27.22
CA LEU A 261 8.27 -2.49 -25.97
C LEU A 261 8.18 -0.99 -25.71
N THR A 262 7.04 -0.54 -25.19
CA THR A 262 6.84 0.83 -24.73
C THR A 262 6.52 0.86 -23.24
N TYR A 263 6.91 1.92 -22.57
CA TYR A 263 6.63 2.21 -21.18
C TYR A 263 6.17 3.65 -21.03
N SER A 264 5.01 3.84 -20.45
CA SER A 264 4.43 5.16 -20.21
C SER A 264 3.97 5.27 -18.76
N VAL A 265 4.13 6.46 -18.18
CA VAL A 265 3.69 6.79 -16.84
C VAL A 265 2.74 7.97 -16.92
N ILE A 266 1.54 7.79 -16.36
CA ILE A 266 0.48 8.81 -16.34
C ILE A 266 0.19 9.16 -14.89
N ASP A 267 0.08 10.46 -14.60
CA ASP A 267 -0.45 10.94 -13.33
C ASP A 267 -1.94 10.60 -13.25
N SER A 268 -2.34 9.79 -12.27
CA SER A 268 -3.73 9.34 -12.16
C SER A 268 -4.72 10.46 -11.83
N ALA A 269 -4.27 11.52 -11.18
CA ALA A 269 -5.11 12.64 -10.77
C ALA A 269 -5.31 13.66 -11.91
N THR A 270 -4.23 14.02 -12.62
CA THR A 270 -4.27 15.05 -13.67
C THR A 270 -4.37 14.49 -15.08
N GLY A 271 -3.95 13.25 -15.32
CA GLY A 271 -3.86 12.67 -16.67
C GLY A 271 -2.57 13.02 -17.41
N ASP A 272 -1.67 13.78 -16.79
CA ASP A 272 -0.41 14.19 -17.44
C ASP A 272 0.47 12.97 -17.75
N LEU A 273 0.99 12.93 -18.96
CA LEU A 273 1.99 11.94 -19.37
C LEU A 273 3.35 12.31 -18.79
N ARG A 274 3.82 11.55 -17.82
CA ARG A 274 5.05 11.80 -17.05
C ARG A 274 6.28 11.20 -17.70
N ALA A 275 6.13 10.04 -18.33
CA ALA A 275 7.19 9.37 -19.07
C ALA A 275 6.60 8.65 -20.28
N ASN A 276 7.38 8.62 -21.35
CA ASN A 276 7.11 7.79 -22.52
C ASN A 276 8.45 7.30 -23.05
N ARG A 277 8.67 5.99 -23.02
CA ARG A 277 9.93 5.34 -23.42
C ARG A 277 9.64 4.22 -24.40
N ILE A 278 10.54 4.01 -25.31
CA ILE A 278 10.48 2.94 -26.32
C ILE A 278 11.82 2.21 -26.28
N SER A 279 11.77 0.87 -26.22
CA SER A 279 12.97 0.06 -26.25
C SER A 279 13.66 0.14 -27.60
N THR A 280 14.99 0.00 -27.62
CA THR A 280 15.74 -0.12 -28.86
C THR A 280 15.58 -1.50 -29.50
N ALA A 281 15.49 -2.54 -28.68
CA ALA A 281 15.27 -3.92 -29.11
C ALA A 281 13.78 -4.21 -29.31
N ALA A 282 13.45 -5.04 -30.29
CA ALA A 282 12.13 -5.67 -30.47
C ALA A 282 12.05 -6.99 -29.67
N LEU A 283 10.83 -7.45 -29.37
CA LEU A 283 10.56 -8.68 -28.60
C LEU A 283 11.11 -9.95 -29.27
N GLY A 284 11.29 -9.93 -30.61
CA GLY A 284 11.76 -11.09 -31.36
C GLY A 284 10.69 -12.12 -31.72
N PHE A 285 9.41 -11.83 -31.39
CA PHE A 285 8.24 -12.65 -31.75
C PHE A 285 7.04 -11.73 -32.07
N ALA A 286 6.01 -12.28 -32.74
CA ALA A 286 4.78 -11.57 -33.08
C ALA A 286 3.81 -11.57 -31.88
N PRO A 287 3.63 -10.47 -31.14
CA PRO A 287 2.82 -10.43 -29.94
C PRO A 287 1.32 -10.50 -30.27
N LYS A 288 0.54 -11.20 -29.43
CA LYS A 288 -0.90 -11.41 -29.64
C LYS A 288 -1.76 -10.86 -28.50
N ALA A 289 -1.41 -11.17 -27.24
CA ALA A 289 -2.11 -10.68 -26.07
C ALA A 289 -1.12 -10.37 -24.95
N MET A 290 -1.50 -9.47 -24.03
CA MET A 290 -0.59 -8.94 -23.02
C MET A 290 -1.29 -8.69 -21.70
N ALA A 291 -0.62 -8.99 -20.57
CA ALA A 291 -1.03 -8.61 -19.23
C ALA A 291 0.18 -8.22 -18.40
N THR A 292 0.10 -7.08 -17.72
CA THR A 292 1.13 -6.61 -16.79
C THR A 292 0.87 -7.21 -15.41
N LEU A 293 1.86 -7.88 -14.83
CA LEU A 293 1.74 -8.48 -13.50
C LEU A 293 2.11 -7.50 -12.38
N ASN A 294 3.20 -6.77 -12.56
CA ASN A 294 3.74 -5.82 -11.58
C ASN A 294 4.61 -4.76 -12.29
N GLU A 295 5.35 -3.97 -11.52
CA GLU A 295 6.16 -2.87 -12.03
C GLU A 295 7.20 -3.30 -13.08
N ASN A 296 7.68 -4.54 -13.07
CA ASN A 296 8.77 -4.97 -13.93
C ASN A 296 8.54 -6.32 -14.64
N THR A 297 7.34 -6.91 -14.53
CA THR A 297 7.04 -8.22 -15.13
C THR A 297 5.76 -8.18 -15.95
N ILE A 298 5.86 -8.60 -17.19
CA ILE A 298 4.78 -8.61 -18.16
C ILE A 298 4.67 -10.02 -18.75
N LEU A 299 3.46 -10.49 -18.97
CA LEU A 299 3.17 -11.70 -19.76
C LEU A 299 2.70 -11.29 -21.15
N ILE A 300 3.30 -11.88 -22.17
CA ILE A 300 2.92 -11.66 -23.58
C ILE A 300 2.80 -13.01 -24.25
N THR A 301 1.69 -13.26 -24.94
CA THR A 301 1.55 -14.42 -25.82
C THR A 301 1.89 -14.04 -27.25
N ASP A 302 2.45 -14.98 -28.01
CA ASP A 302 2.67 -14.82 -29.46
C ASP A 302 1.53 -15.46 -30.28
N THR A 303 1.56 -15.22 -31.56
CA THR A 303 0.61 -15.81 -32.51
C THR A 303 0.76 -17.34 -32.65
N GLY A 304 1.90 -17.90 -32.30
CA GLY A 304 2.18 -19.33 -32.25
C GLY A 304 1.65 -20.03 -30.99
N GLY A 305 1.20 -19.26 -29.99
CA GLY A 305 0.65 -19.76 -28.74
C GLY A 305 1.69 -19.99 -27.65
N THR A 306 2.85 -19.38 -27.76
CA THR A 306 3.85 -19.35 -26.70
C THR A 306 3.57 -18.20 -25.77
N MET A 307 3.67 -18.41 -24.47
CA MET A 307 3.66 -17.36 -23.46
C MET A 307 5.08 -17.02 -23.04
N TYR A 308 5.42 -15.77 -23.15
CA TYR A 308 6.69 -15.21 -22.71
C TYR A 308 6.48 -14.37 -21.44
N ARG A 309 7.40 -14.49 -20.51
CA ARG A 309 7.62 -13.53 -19.47
C ARG A 309 8.64 -12.50 -19.95
N VAL A 310 8.29 -11.24 -19.88
CA VAL A 310 9.16 -10.09 -20.19
C VAL A 310 9.49 -9.41 -18.88
N ASP A 311 10.77 -9.44 -18.51
CA ASP A 311 11.28 -8.80 -17.30
C ASP A 311 11.97 -7.49 -17.67
N VAL A 312 11.44 -6.34 -17.24
CA VAL A 312 12.03 -5.03 -17.43
C VAL A 312 13.27 -4.91 -16.54
N THR A 313 14.40 -4.55 -17.13
CA THR A 313 15.70 -4.43 -16.45
C THR A 313 16.17 -2.99 -16.31
N GLY A 314 15.57 -2.07 -17.06
CA GLY A 314 15.81 -0.63 -16.98
C GLY A 314 14.68 0.16 -17.62
N TYR A 315 14.45 1.38 -17.12
CA TYR A 315 13.36 2.25 -17.59
C TYR A 315 13.87 3.46 -18.39
N ASP A 316 15.11 3.82 -18.25
CA ASP A 316 15.74 4.91 -19.00
C ASP A 316 17.23 4.63 -19.23
N PRO A 317 17.60 4.02 -20.35
CA PRO A 317 16.77 3.55 -21.45
C PRO A 317 15.90 2.33 -21.06
N LEU A 318 14.78 2.14 -21.77
CA LEU A 318 13.90 0.98 -21.56
C LEU A 318 14.59 -0.29 -22.08
N THR A 319 14.92 -1.18 -21.16
CA THR A 319 15.58 -2.47 -21.43
C THR A 319 14.84 -3.61 -20.76
N TYR A 320 14.92 -4.82 -21.32
CA TYR A 320 14.22 -5.98 -20.82
C TYR A 320 14.89 -7.28 -21.24
N THR A 321 14.49 -8.39 -20.62
CA THR A 321 14.78 -9.77 -21.04
C THR A 321 13.49 -10.53 -21.29
N THR A 322 13.53 -11.53 -22.17
CA THR A 322 12.39 -12.41 -22.48
C THR A 322 12.70 -13.85 -22.11
N THR A 323 11.72 -14.56 -21.54
CA THR A 323 11.81 -15.96 -21.19
C THR A 323 10.55 -16.68 -21.68
N ASN A 324 10.69 -17.72 -22.50
CA ASN A 324 9.59 -18.63 -22.84
C ASN A 324 9.20 -19.42 -21.58
N ILE A 325 7.96 -19.35 -21.14
CA ILE A 325 7.50 -19.97 -19.91
C ILE A 325 6.41 -21.02 -20.11
N ALA A 326 5.67 -20.99 -21.22
CA ALA A 326 4.58 -21.93 -21.48
C ALA A 326 4.16 -21.91 -22.95
N THR A 327 3.42 -22.96 -23.37
CA THR A 327 2.81 -23.08 -24.71
C THR A 327 1.31 -23.36 -24.59
N GLY A 328 0.59 -23.39 -25.74
CA GLY A 328 -0.83 -23.68 -25.77
C GLY A 328 -1.78 -22.50 -25.63
N TYR A 329 -1.29 -21.30 -25.87
CA TYR A 329 -2.06 -20.04 -25.76
C TYR A 329 -2.57 -19.51 -27.11
N SER A 330 -2.41 -20.26 -28.21
CA SER A 330 -2.83 -19.80 -29.55
C SER A 330 -4.31 -19.42 -29.69
N PRO A 331 -5.28 -20.05 -28.99
CA PRO A 331 -6.68 -19.67 -29.14
C PRO A 331 -7.07 -18.39 -28.40
N TYR A 332 -6.21 -17.84 -27.55
CA TYR A 332 -6.58 -16.75 -26.65
C TYR A 332 -6.13 -15.40 -27.19
N ASP A 333 -7.10 -14.49 -27.36
CA ASP A 333 -6.89 -13.18 -28.01
C ASP A 333 -6.82 -12.03 -27.01
N ARG A 334 -7.29 -12.23 -25.78
CA ARG A 334 -7.39 -11.19 -24.75
C ARG A 334 -6.90 -11.75 -23.44
N LEU A 335 -6.08 -10.96 -22.77
CA LEU A 335 -5.42 -11.31 -21.53
C LEU A 335 -5.49 -10.12 -20.56
N THR A 336 -5.81 -10.36 -19.30
CA THR A 336 -5.73 -9.34 -18.23
C THR A 336 -5.44 -9.99 -16.89
N TYR A 337 -4.75 -9.27 -16.02
CA TYR A 337 -4.40 -9.70 -14.67
C TYR A 337 -5.04 -8.78 -13.65
N ASP A 338 -5.60 -9.34 -12.58
CA ASP A 338 -6.36 -8.58 -11.59
C ASP A 338 -5.51 -7.96 -10.47
N GLY A 339 -4.20 -8.20 -10.45
CA GLY A 339 -3.31 -7.74 -9.37
C GLY A 339 -3.36 -8.60 -8.11
N TYR A 340 -4.20 -9.64 -8.09
CA TYR A 340 -4.51 -10.48 -6.92
C TYR A 340 -4.30 -11.97 -7.17
N GLY A 341 -3.53 -12.31 -8.17
CA GLY A 341 -3.17 -13.69 -8.50
C GLY A 341 -4.03 -14.33 -9.58
N SER A 342 -5.04 -13.66 -10.15
CA SER A 342 -5.87 -14.23 -11.22
C SER A 342 -5.54 -13.63 -12.58
N LEU A 343 -5.16 -14.48 -13.51
CA LEU A 343 -4.96 -14.18 -14.93
C LEU A 343 -6.19 -14.63 -15.71
N TYR A 344 -6.91 -13.69 -16.30
CA TYR A 344 -8.10 -13.94 -17.09
C TYR A 344 -7.77 -13.87 -18.58
N TYR A 345 -8.40 -14.75 -19.36
CA TYR A 345 -8.22 -14.75 -20.80
C TYR A 345 -9.48 -15.25 -21.52
N ILE A 346 -9.73 -14.73 -22.71
CA ILE A 346 -10.87 -15.06 -23.53
C ILE A 346 -10.40 -15.81 -24.77
N HIS A 347 -11.08 -16.92 -25.06
CA HIS A 347 -10.89 -17.68 -26.29
C HIS A 347 -11.51 -16.90 -27.48
N GLY A 348 -10.70 -16.61 -28.51
CA GLY A 348 -11.10 -15.72 -29.60
C GLY A 348 -12.22 -16.24 -30.49
N THR A 349 -12.45 -17.56 -30.54
CA THR A 349 -13.48 -18.17 -31.37
C THR A 349 -14.72 -18.57 -30.57
N THR A 350 -14.54 -19.20 -29.38
CA THR A 350 -15.66 -19.73 -28.60
C THR A 350 -16.25 -18.70 -27.65
N ASN A 351 -15.58 -17.55 -27.44
CA ASN A 351 -15.94 -16.53 -26.46
C ASN A 351 -16.07 -17.10 -25.03
N GLU A 352 -15.24 -18.05 -24.69
CA GLU A 352 -15.16 -18.62 -23.37
C GLU A 352 -14.16 -17.83 -22.53
N LEU A 353 -14.55 -17.48 -21.31
CA LEU A 353 -13.69 -16.86 -20.32
C LEU A 353 -13.07 -17.93 -19.45
N TYR A 354 -11.76 -17.89 -19.35
CA TYR A 354 -10.97 -18.73 -18.47
C TYR A 354 -10.21 -17.93 -17.44
N ARG A 355 -9.88 -18.56 -16.32
CA ARG A 355 -9.02 -18.03 -15.26
C ARG A 355 -7.85 -18.99 -15.01
N ARG A 356 -6.66 -18.43 -14.83
CA ARG A 356 -5.48 -19.12 -14.28
C ARG A 356 -4.98 -18.43 -13.04
N THR A 357 -4.31 -19.16 -12.18
CA THR A 357 -3.65 -18.63 -10.99
C THR A 357 -2.19 -18.34 -11.31
N VAL A 358 -1.73 -17.16 -10.91
CA VAL A 358 -0.33 -16.74 -10.91
C VAL A 358 0.16 -16.74 -9.47
N THR A 359 1.11 -17.60 -9.13
CA THR A 359 1.55 -17.81 -7.75
C THR A 359 2.85 -17.08 -7.39
N LYS A 360 3.51 -16.46 -8.38
CA LYS A 360 4.76 -15.70 -8.15
C LYS A 360 4.79 -14.41 -8.95
N THR A 361 5.55 -13.44 -8.46
CA THR A 361 5.76 -12.14 -9.12
C THR A 361 6.54 -12.26 -10.42
N LYS A 362 7.43 -13.24 -10.53
CA LYS A 362 8.17 -13.64 -11.74
C LYS A 362 7.89 -15.11 -12.06
N PRO A 363 6.70 -15.43 -12.61
CA PRO A 363 6.29 -16.80 -12.78
C PRO A 363 7.09 -17.52 -13.87
N VAL A 364 7.26 -18.82 -13.69
CA VAL A 364 7.56 -19.80 -14.75
C VAL A 364 6.31 -20.60 -15.07
N GLY A 365 6.32 -21.46 -16.08
CA GLY A 365 5.11 -22.18 -16.53
C GLY A 365 4.34 -22.91 -15.43
N ALA A 366 5.05 -23.51 -14.46
CA ALA A 366 4.45 -24.19 -13.31
C ALA A 366 3.76 -23.24 -12.32
N ASP A 367 4.13 -21.96 -12.31
CA ASP A 367 3.56 -20.93 -11.43
C ASP A 367 2.29 -20.29 -12.01
N ILE A 368 1.97 -20.59 -13.30
CA ILE A 368 0.72 -20.19 -13.96
C ILE A 368 -0.08 -21.45 -14.18
N ASN A 369 -0.72 -21.92 -13.14
CA ASN A 369 -1.36 -23.22 -13.15
C ASN A 369 -2.89 -23.13 -13.28
N ARG A 370 -3.49 -24.29 -13.57
CA ARG A 370 -4.92 -24.57 -13.64
C ARG A 370 -5.75 -23.61 -14.48
N SER A 371 -5.90 -23.95 -15.76
CA SER A 371 -6.91 -23.33 -16.61
C SER A 371 -8.30 -23.77 -16.14
N THR A 372 -9.11 -22.81 -15.71
CA THR A 372 -10.48 -23.05 -15.25
C THR A 372 -11.44 -22.27 -16.11
N LEU A 373 -12.39 -22.97 -16.76
CA LEU A 373 -13.47 -22.34 -17.50
C LEU A 373 -14.42 -21.65 -16.52
N ILE A 374 -14.61 -20.33 -16.68
CA ILE A 374 -15.57 -19.56 -15.90
C ILE A 374 -16.96 -19.69 -16.53
N SER A 375 -17.08 -19.32 -17.80
CA SER A 375 -18.33 -19.44 -18.55
C SER A 375 -18.10 -19.15 -20.04
N SER A 376 -19.10 -19.43 -20.87
CA SER A 376 -19.19 -19.03 -22.27
C SER A 376 -19.94 -17.71 -22.44
N GLY A 377 -19.91 -17.15 -23.64
CA GLY A 377 -20.66 -15.92 -23.99
C GLY A 377 -19.92 -14.59 -23.68
N PHE A 378 -18.62 -14.65 -23.39
CA PHE A 378 -17.77 -13.49 -23.15
C PHE A 378 -17.22 -12.91 -24.47
N GLY A 379 -18.11 -12.33 -25.28
CA GLY A 379 -17.76 -11.71 -26.56
C GLY A 379 -17.23 -10.27 -26.45
N GLN A 380 -16.49 -9.94 -25.38
CA GLN A 380 -15.92 -8.61 -25.19
C GLN A 380 -14.86 -8.32 -26.23
N ARG A 381 -14.89 -7.13 -26.81
CA ARG A 381 -13.89 -6.64 -27.79
C ARG A 381 -12.59 -6.25 -27.07
N THR A 382 -12.70 -5.64 -25.90
CA THR A 382 -11.59 -5.28 -25.03
C THR A 382 -11.85 -5.78 -23.63
N ILE A 383 -10.82 -6.12 -22.87
CA ILE A 383 -10.92 -6.46 -21.46
C ILE A 383 -9.83 -5.77 -20.66
N THR A 384 -10.16 -5.43 -19.42
CA THR A 384 -9.21 -5.04 -18.36
C THR A 384 -9.73 -5.49 -17.01
N SER A 385 -8.88 -5.54 -16.01
CA SER A 385 -9.32 -5.83 -14.64
C SER A 385 -9.22 -4.59 -13.77
N PRO A 386 -10.33 -4.11 -13.18
CA PRO A 386 -10.32 -3.01 -12.22
C PRO A 386 -9.98 -3.46 -10.78
N GLY A 387 -9.67 -4.74 -10.55
CA GLY A 387 -9.30 -5.28 -9.23
C GLY A 387 -9.71 -6.72 -9.02
N ALA A 388 -9.57 -7.20 -7.80
CA ALA A 388 -9.75 -8.58 -7.39
C ALA A 388 -11.06 -9.21 -7.91
N GLY A 389 -10.93 -10.30 -8.68
CA GLY A 389 -12.07 -11.04 -9.19
C GLY A 389 -12.97 -10.25 -10.15
N ARG A 390 -12.51 -9.14 -10.72
CA ARG A 390 -13.31 -8.28 -11.60
C ARG A 390 -12.73 -8.17 -12.98
N ILE A 391 -13.61 -8.16 -13.97
CA ILE A 391 -13.28 -7.90 -15.37
C ILE A 391 -14.22 -6.82 -15.89
N MET A 392 -13.69 -5.88 -16.62
CA MET A 392 -14.45 -4.89 -17.36
C MET A 392 -14.16 -5.03 -18.84
N GLY A 393 -15.16 -4.86 -19.68
CA GLY A 393 -14.98 -5.01 -21.12
C GLY A 393 -16.02 -4.29 -21.95
N THR A 394 -15.62 -3.90 -23.16
CA THR A 394 -16.53 -3.34 -24.17
C THR A 394 -17.09 -4.43 -25.04
N VAL A 395 -18.33 -4.30 -25.45
CA VAL A 395 -19.01 -5.21 -26.39
C VAL A 395 -19.33 -4.53 -27.71
N ALA A 396 -19.67 -5.33 -28.74
CA ALA A 396 -19.84 -4.83 -30.10
C ALA A 396 -20.98 -3.82 -30.26
N ASP A 397 -22.00 -3.90 -29.42
CA ASP A 397 -23.16 -3.00 -29.41
C ASP A 397 -22.87 -1.64 -28.74
N GLY A 398 -21.63 -1.45 -28.22
CA GLY A 398 -21.17 -0.20 -27.62
C GLY A 398 -21.46 -0.07 -26.14
N ARG A 399 -21.85 -1.14 -25.46
CA ARG A 399 -21.94 -1.16 -24.00
C ARG A 399 -20.56 -1.35 -23.34
N LEU A 400 -20.44 -0.81 -22.13
CA LEU A 400 -19.36 -1.13 -21.19
C LEU A 400 -19.95 -1.98 -20.06
N LEU A 401 -19.41 -3.16 -19.87
CA LEU A 401 -19.87 -4.14 -18.88
C LEU A 401 -18.80 -4.40 -17.83
N SER A 402 -19.21 -4.51 -16.57
CA SER A 402 -18.39 -4.93 -15.44
C SER A 402 -18.86 -6.29 -14.95
N TYR A 403 -17.96 -7.23 -14.88
CA TYR A 403 -18.20 -8.59 -14.39
C TYR A 403 -17.51 -8.79 -13.06
N ARG A 404 -18.22 -9.36 -12.13
CA ARG A 404 -17.68 -9.85 -10.88
C ARG A 404 -17.64 -11.37 -10.93
N ILE A 405 -16.44 -11.93 -10.86
CA ILE A 405 -16.16 -13.35 -10.95
C ILE A 405 -15.85 -13.87 -9.55
N TYR A 406 -16.72 -14.71 -9.00
CA TYR A 406 -16.54 -15.31 -7.67
C TYR A 406 -16.57 -16.85 -7.71
N GLY A 407 -16.54 -17.46 -8.89
CA GLY A 407 -16.49 -18.91 -9.06
C GLY A 407 -16.55 -19.32 -10.52
N ASN A 408 -16.95 -20.55 -10.78
CA ASN A 408 -17.12 -21.13 -12.11
C ASN A 408 -18.60 -21.31 -12.45
N GLY A 409 -18.89 -21.31 -13.76
CA GLY A 409 -20.23 -21.53 -14.28
C GLY A 409 -21.13 -20.30 -14.24
N PRO A 410 -22.33 -20.41 -14.82
CA PRO A 410 -23.21 -19.25 -15.07
C PRO A 410 -23.77 -18.57 -13.81
N SER A 411 -23.73 -19.25 -12.67
CA SER A 411 -24.17 -18.70 -11.38
C SER A 411 -23.01 -18.14 -10.54
N ALA A 412 -21.78 -18.22 -11.02
CA ALA A 412 -20.56 -17.87 -10.27
C ALA A 412 -19.99 -16.50 -10.64
N TRP A 413 -20.78 -15.69 -11.33
CA TRP A 413 -20.45 -14.32 -11.68
C TRP A 413 -21.72 -13.46 -11.80
N THR A 414 -21.53 -12.16 -11.68
CA THR A 414 -22.58 -11.17 -11.94
C THR A 414 -22.09 -10.15 -12.94
N VAL A 415 -23.00 -9.50 -13.65
CA VAL A 415 -22.69 -8.43 -14.58
C VAL A 415 -23.46 -7.16 -14.20
N GLY A 416 -22.76 -6.03 -14.24
CA GLY A 416 -23.31 -4.70 -14.19
C GLY A 416 -23.10 -3.99 -15.53
N GLU A 417 -24.02 -3.15 -15.91
CA GLU A 417 -23.92 -2.32 -17.12
C GLU A 417 -23.45 -0.92 -16.73
N LEU A 418 -22.17 -0.63 -16.96
CA LEU A 418 -21.56 0.66 -16.64
C LEU A 418 -21.96 1.75 -17.67
N ALA A 419 -22.15 1.37 -18.91
CA ALA A 419 -22.66 2.28 -19.94
C ALA A 419 -23.43 1.52 -21.02
N LYS A 420 -24.57 2.07 -21.45
CA LYS A 420 -25.45 1.48 -22.48
C LYS A 420 -24.94 1.68 -23.90
N THR A 421 -24.22 2.76 -24.14
CA THR A 421 -23.70 3.16 -25.44
C THR A 421 -22.41 3.92 -25.32
N GLY A 422 -21.73 4.22 -26.43
CA GLY A 422 -20.56 5.08 -26.49
C GLY A 422 -19.22 4.34 -26.43
N TRP A 423 -19.21 3.04 -26.17
CA TRP A 423 -17.98 2.25 -26.00
C TRP A 423 -17.66 1.32 -27.19
N ALA A 424 -18.22 1.59 -28.36
CA ALA A 424 -17.88 0.87 -29.59
C ALA A 424 -16.53 1.29 -30.19
N ALA A 425 -16.09 2.53 -29.96
CA ALA A 425 -14.88 3.09 -30.55
C ALA A 425 -13.56 2.62 -29.90
N PRO A 426 -13.47 2.35 -28.58
CA PRO A 426 -12.22 1.90 -27.97
C PRO A 426 -11.69 0.62 -28.57
N THR A 427 -10.38 0.62 -28.88
CA THR A 427 -9.62 -0.57 -29.32
C THR A 427 -8.88 -1.25 -28.17
N HIS A 428 -8.60 -0.49 -27.11
CA HIS A 428 -8.01 -0.98 -25.87
C HIS A 428 -8.70 -0.34 -24.68
N LEU A 429 -8.83 -1.10 -23.63
CA LEU A 429 -9.32 -0.68 -22.32
C LEU A 429 -8.27 -1.03 -21.29
N LEU A 430 -7.95 -0.09 -20.40
CA LEU A 430 -6.90 -0.24 -19.40
C LEU A 430 -7.42 0.21 -18.06
N SER A 431 -7.03 -0.49 -17.01
CA SER A 431 -7.27 -0.07 -15.63
C SER A 431 -6.10 -0.52 -14.74
N PRO A 432 -5.55 0.36 -13.92
CA PRO A 432 -4.66 -0.05 -12.83
C PRO A 432 -5.45 -0.53 -11.60
N GLY A 433 -6.77 -0.27 -11.56
CA GLY A 433 -7.62 -0.44 -10.39
C GLY A 433 -8.14 0.90 -9.84
N GLY A 434 -8.77 0.87 -8.66
CA GLY A 434 -9.21 2.07 -7.94
C GLY A 434 -10.18 2.98 -8.68
N GLY A 435 -10.98 2.44 -9.59
CA GLY A 435 -11.93 3.21 -10.39
C GLY A 435 -11.29 4.08 -11.48
N VAL A 436 -10.02 3.87 -11.80
CA VAL A 436 -9.34 4.61 -12.89
C VAL A 436 -9.36 3.78 -14.15
N TYR A 437 -9.90 4.35 -15.25
CA TYR A 437 -10.01 3.68 -16.55
C TYR A 437 -9.42 4.56 -17.66
N TYR A 438 -8.83 3.90 -18.64
CA TYR A 438 -8.36 4.52 -19.87
C TYR A 438 -8.88 3.74 -21.08
N ALA A 439 -9.35 4.48 -22.08
CA ALA A 439 -9.81 3.92 -23.33
C ALA A 439 -8.99 4.50 -24.49
N ARG A 440 -8.32 3.65 -25.26
CA ARG A 440 -7.58 4.06 -26.46
C ARG A 440 -8.44 3.86 -27.68
N THR A 441 -8.57 4.89 -28.51
CA THR A 441 -9.29 4.86 -29.79
C THR A 441 -8.38 4.42 -30.94
N SER A 442 -8.96 4.04 -32.09
CA SER A 442 -8.19 3.70 -33.29
C SER A 442 -7.33 4.86 -33.82
N ALA A 443 -7.72 6.11 -33.55
CA ALA A 443 -6.94 7.30 -33.91
C ALA A 443 -5.73 7.55 -32.99
N GLY A 444 -5.49 6.69 -31.99
CA GLY A 444 -4.37 6.85 -31.04
C GLY A 444 -4.62 7.90 -29.97
N ARG A 445 -5.85 8.28 -29.74
CA ARG A 445 -6.28 9.09 -28.60
C ARG A 445 -6.43 8.20 -27.38
N LEU A 446 -5.99 8.64 -26.21
CA LEU A 446 -6.19 7.97 -24.93
C LEU A 446 -7.07 8.82 -24.03
N ASP A 447 -8.29 8.37 -23.78
CA ASP A 447 -9.28 9.02 -22.94
C ASP A 447 -9.19 8.47 -21.50
N ARG A 448 -9.47 9.35 -20.53
CA ARG A 448 -9.43 9.07 -19.10
C ARG A 448 -10.85 9.09 -18.53
N TYR A 449 -11.10 8.15 -17.61
CA TYR A 449 -12.36 8.01 -16.88
C TYR A 449 -12.08 7.74 -15.41
N ARG A 450 -12.97 8.18 -14.55
CA ARG A 450 -12.95 7.91 -13.13
C ARG A 450 -14.32 7.45 -12.66
N ASP A 451 -14.37 6.31 -12.07
CA ASP A 451 -15.50 5.66 -11.44
C ASP A 451 -15.37 5.86 -9.93
N ALA A 452 -16.33 6.54 -9.31
CA ALA A 452 -16.25 6.85 -7.88
C ALA A 452 -16.50 5.62 -7.01
N ASN A 453 -17.28 4.65 -7.50
CA ASN A 453 -17.52 3.37 -6.84
C ASN A 453 -17.43 2.20 -7.83
N PRO A 454 -16.22 1.78 -8.21
CA PRO A 454 -16.00 0.77 -9.26
C PRO A 454 -16.58 -0.61 -8.92
N PHE A 455 -17.22 -0.76 -7.78
CA PHE A 455 -17.70 -2.04 -7.25
C PHE A 455 -19.22 -2.17 -7.17
N ASP A 456 -19.99 -1.12 -7.45
CA ASP A 456 -21.44 -1.16 -7.42
C ASP A 456 -22.07 -1.72 -8.73
N GLY A 457 -21.29 -1.79 -9.81
CA GLY A 457 -21.75 -2.23 -11.12
C GLY A 457 -22.64 -1.19 -11.83
N SER A 458 -22.65 0.06 -11.33
CA SER A 458 -23.35 1.21 -11.90
C SER A 458 -22.37 2.10 -12.66
N GLY A 459 -22.81 2.73 -13.72
CA GLY A 459 -22.01 3.72 -14.44
C GLY A 459 -22.46 5.16 -14.21
N THR A 460 -23.38 5.37 -13.26
CA THR A 460 -23.93 6.70 -12.98
C THR A 460 -22.94 7.65 -12.33
N ASP A 461 -21.89 7.11 -11.76
CA ASP A 461 -20.80 7.80 -11.08
C ASP A 461 -19.46 7.78 -11.85
N ILE A 462 -19.47 7.32 -13.10
CA ILE A 462 -18.32 7.41 -14.00
C ILE A 462 -18.19 8.82 -14.56
N ALA A 463 -17.19 9.55 -14.11
CA ALA A 463 -16.79 10.82 -14.69
C ALA A 463 -15.87 10.58 -15.90
N SER A 464 -16.17 11.25 -17.02
CA SER A 464 -15.32 11.27 -18.20
C SER A 464 -14.62 12.63 -18.33
N PHE A 465 -13.44 12.63 -18.93
CA PHE A 465 -12.64 13.84 -19.14
C PHE A 465 -12.37 14.06 -20.65
N PRO A 466 -13.41 14.31 -21.45
CA PRO A 466 -13.28 14.36 -22.90
C PRO A 466 -12.51 15.60 -23.41
N THR A 467 -12.49 16.68 -22.63
CA THR A 467 -11.74 17.91 -22.94
C THR A 467 -10.32 17.89 -22.40
N ASP A 468 -10.02 16.93 -21.54
CA ASP A 468 -8.71 16.75 -20.90
C ASP A 468 -8.29 15.26 -21.00
N PRO A 469 -8.08 14.73 -22.21
CA PRO A 469 -7.56 13.38 -22.39
C PRO A 469 -6.08 13.35 -22.03
N VAL A 470 -5.55 12.15 -21.73
CA VAL A 470 -4.11 11.96 -21.54
C VAL A 470 -3.34 12.40 -22.78
N SER A 471 -3.87 12.12 -23.98
CA SER A 471 -3.32 12.57 -25.25
C SER A 471 -4.36 12.47 -26.35
N THR A 472 -4.35 13.42 -27.28
CA THR A 472 -5.22 13.42 -28.44
C THR A 472 -4.75 12.49 -29.57
N SER A 473 -3.49 12.05 -29.52
CA SER A 473 -2.88 11.15 -30.51
C SER A 473 -1.59 10.53 -29.96
N GLY A 474 -0.96 9.63 -30.72
CA GLY A 474 0.37 9.11 -30.40
C GLY A 474 0.37 7.72 -29.72
N TRP A 475 -0.78 7.23 -29.28
CA TRP A 475 -0.89 5.88 -28.73
C TRP A 475 -1.13 4.87 -29.86
N ASN A 476 -0.02 4.43 -30.50
CA ASN A 476 -0.06 3.57 -31.70
C ASN A 476 0.32 2.11 -31.42
N GLN A 477 0.39 1.73 -30.15
CA GLN A 477 0.71 0.38 -29.73
C GLN A 477 -0.36 -0.61 -30.20
N VAL A 478 0.07 -1.80 -30.63
CA VAL A 478 -0.84 -2.92 -30.99
C VAL A 478 -1.34 -3.67 -29.75
N LEU A 479 -0.58 -3.59 -28.65
CA LEU A 479 -0.99 -4.10 -27.32
C LEU A 479 -0.72 -3.03 -26.27
N LEU A 480 -1.59 -2.98 -25.28
CA LEU A 480 -1.46 -2.10 -24.10
C LEU A 480 -1.98 -2.84 -22.87
N SER A 481 -1.28 -2.67 -21.75
CA SER A 481 -1.67 -3.20 -20.45
C SER A 481 -1.19 -2.26 -19.33
N ALA A 482 -2.11 -1.85 -18.46
CA ALA A 482 -1.75 -1.10 -17.26
C ALA A 482 -1.21 -2.06 -16.20
N ARG A 483 -0.25 -1.59 -15.42
CA ARG A 483 0.17 -2.25 -14.20
C ARG A 483 -0.98 -2.18 -13.18
N PRO A 484 -1.45 -3.32 -12.66
CA PRO A 484 -2.48 -3.29 -11.64
C PRO A 484 -1.93 -2.72 -10.32
N TRP A 485 -2.73 -1.93 -9.62
CA TRP A 485 -2.48 -1.58 -8.24
C TRP A 485 -2.85 -2.78 -7.37
N THR A 486 -1.87 -3.33 -6.69
CA THR A 486 -2.09 -4.47 -5.80
C THR A 486 -2.58 -3.99 -4.45
N GLY A 487 -3.67 -4.56 -3.94
CA GLY A 487 -4.12 -4.35 -2.56
C GLY A 487 -3.36 -5.25 -1.59
N LEU A 488 -3.13 -4.78 -0.37
CA LEU A 488 -2.64 -5.62 0.71
C LEU A 488 -3.80 -6.38 1.35
N VAL A 489 -3.52 -7.60 1.80
CA VAL A 489 -4.44 -8.30 2.69
C VAL A 489 -4.33 -7.68 4.08
N SER A 490 -5.39 -7.03 4.52
CA SER A 490 -5.49 -6.41 5.85
C SER A 490 -6.14 -7.35 6.84
N VAL A 491 -5.45 -7.66 7.93
CA VAL A 491 -5.91 -8.58 8.97
C VAL A 491 -5.83 -7.89 10.32
N PHE A 492 -6.95 -7.83 11.00
CA PHE A 492 -7.01 -7.46 12.40
C PHE A 492 -6.95 -8.70 13.29
N GLY A 493 -6.23 -8.60 14.39
CA GLY A 493 -6.16 -9.60 15.42
C GLY A 493 -6.60 -9.01 16.76
N ALA A 494 -7.03 -9.87 17.68
CA ALA A 494 -7.32 -9.47 19.04
C ALA A 494 -6.63 -10.40 20.05
N LYS A 495 -5.97 -9.78 21.01
CA LYS A 495 -5.25 -10.46 22.10
C LYS A 495 -6.15 -10.71 23.30
N PRO A 496 -5.86 -11.74 24.11
CA PRO A 496 -6.64 -12.01 25.33
C PRO A 496 -6.67 -10.84 26.32
N ASP A 497 -5.65 -9.97 26.30
CA ASP A 497 -5.57 -8.78 27.15
C ASP A 497 -6.40 -7.60 26.63
N GLY A 498 -7.08 -7.78 25.49
CA GLY A 498 -7.92 -6.77 24.86
C GLY A 498 -7.18 -5.83 23.92
N ARG A 499 -5.87 -5.95 23.72
CA ARG A 499 -5.15 -5.20 22.68
C ARG A 499 -5.51 -5.75 21.30
N LEU A 500 -5.54 -4.87 20.33
CA LEU A 500 -5.69 -5.25 18.93
C LEU A 500 -4.32 -5.33 18.23
N SER A 501 -4.22 -6.18 17.23
CA SER A 501 -3.11 -6.20 16.28
C SER A 501 -3.62 -5.91 14.88
N TYR A 502 -2.75 -5.37 14.04
CA TYR A 502 -2.99 -5.16 12.61
C TYR A 502 -1.80 -5.65 11.81
N THR A 503 -2.05 -6.43 10.78
CA THR A 503 -1.04 -6.88 9.84
C THR A 503 -1.56 -6.67 8.43
N ALA A 504 -0.79 -5.95 7.60
CA ALA A 504 -1.03 -5.85 6.18
C ALA A 504 0.10 -6.54 5.43
N PHE A 505 -0.21 -7.41 4.49
CA PHE A 505 0.77 -8.17 3.73
C PHE A 505 0.37 -8.31 2.25
N ASP A 506 1.37 -8.49 1.42
CA ASP A 506 1.21 -8.72 -0.01
C ASP A 506 0.62 -10.12 -0.26
N PRO A 507 -0.53 -10.25 -0.94
CA PRO A 507 -1.17 -11.55 -1.15
C PRO A 507 -0.39 -12.48 -2.07
N VAL A 508 0.54 -11.98 -2.88
CA VAL A 508 1.33 -12.79 -3.83
C VAL A 508 2.63 -13.26 -3.18
N THR A 509 3.33 -12.35 -2.49
CA THR A 509 4.64 -12.66 -1.88
C THR A 509 4.52 -13.07 -0.41
N GLY A 510 3.43 -12.72 0.27
CA GLY A 510 3.22 -12.87 1.70
C GLY A 510 4.09 -11.94 2.55
N GLU A 511 4.78 -10.99 1.92
CA GLU A 511 5.62 -10.05 2.63
C GLU A 511 4.76 -9.13 3.51
N LYS A 512 5.02 -9.13 4.81
CA LYS A 512 4.37 -8.23 5.75
C LYS A 512 4.90 -6.81 5.52
N ARG A 513 4.01 -5.90 5.19
CA ARG A 513 4.31 -4.46 4.99
C ARG A 513 4.13 -3.67 6.28
N ILE A 514 3.12 -4.04 7.05
CA ILE A 514 2.77 -3.40 8.32
C ILE A 514 2.50 -4.51 9.33
N THR A 515 3.03 -4.38 10.54
CA THR A 515 2.68 -5.21 11.69
C THR A 515 2.73 -4.36 12.94
N THR A 516 1.58 -4.09 13.53
CA THR A 516 1.45 -3.20 14.69
C THR A 516 0.52 -3.81 15.75
N VAL A 517 0.73 -3.40 16.99
CA VAL A 517 -0.10 -3.79 18.14
C VAL A 517 -0.48 -2.52 18.88
N SER A 518 -1.76 -2.37 19.21
CA SER A 518 -2.23 -1.21 19.96
C SER A 518 -1.66 -1.17 21.38
N THR A 519 -1.39 0.02 21.88
CA THR A 519 -1.13 0.24 23.30
C THR A 519 -2.43 0.25 24.10
N GLN A 520 -3.51 0.66 23.46
CA GLN A 520 -4.87 0.68 24.01
C GLN A 520 -5.47 -0.72 24.07
N THR A 521 -6.39 -0.93 25.00
CA THR A 521 -7.16 -2.16 25.13
C THR A 521 -8.65 -1.90 24.94
N LEU A 522 -9.38 -2.94 24.55
CA LEU A 522 -10.85 -2.92 24.47
C LEU A 522 -11.53 -2.74 25.84
N GLY A 523 -10.80 -2.94 26.94
CA GLY A 523 -11.34 -2.94 28.29
C GLY A 523 -12.05 -4.26 28.66
N PHE A 524 -11.99 -5.26 27.79
CA PHE A 524 -12.49 -6.62 28.02
C PHE A 524 -11.72 -7.64 27.17
N ALA A 525 -11.79 -8.91 27.54
CA ALA A 525 -11.28 -10.01 26.72
C ALA A 525 -12.22 -10.26 25.54
N PRO A 526 -11.76 -10.12 24.28
CA PRO A 526 -12.59 -10.34 23.10
C PRO A 526 -12.87 -11.83 22.91
N LYS A 527 -14.11 -12.16 22.51
CA LYS A 527 -14.56 -13.53 22.25
C LYS A 527 -14.65 -13.82 20.75
N ALA A 528 -15.30 -12.96 20.00
CA ALA A 528 -15.40 -13.06 18.55
C ALA A 528 -15.26 -11.68 17.90
N MET A 529 -14.80 -11.65 16.66
CA MET A 529 -14.54 -10.40 15.92
C MET A 529 -14.86 -10.57 14.45
N ALA A 530 -15.46 -9.55 13.84
CA ALA A 530 -15.65 -9.44 12.40
C ALA A 530 -15.20 -8.06 11.92
N THR A 531 -14.45 -8.02 10.83
CA THR A 531 -14.06 -6.79 10.15
C THR A 531 -15.14 -6.45 9.13
N LEU A 532 -15.78 -5.28 9.28
CA LEU A 532 -16.79 -4.81 8.34
C LEU A 532 -16.14 -4.12 7.14
N ASN A 533 -15.17 -3.26 7.42
CA ASN A 533 -14.46 -2.46 6.42
C ASN A 533 -13.09 -2.04 6.99
N SER A 534 -12.42 -1.06 6.36
CA SER A 534 -11.07 -0.62 6.73
C SER A 534 -10.92 -0.07 8.13
N ASP A 535 -11.97 0.55 8.61
CA ASP A 535 -11.92 1.33 9.83
C ASP A 535 -12.96 0.88 10.87
N THR A 536 -13.67 -0.23 10.61
CA THR A 536 -14.75 -0.66 11.50
C THR A 536 -14.71 -2.16 11.79
N LEU A 537 -14.60 -2.49 13.08
CA LEU A 537 -14.70 -3.85 13.57
C LEU A 537 -15.95 -4.00 14.44
N LEU A 538 -16.52 -5.19 14.44
CA LEU A 538 -17.47 -5.64 15.45
C LEU A 538 -16.80 -6.65 16.34
N VAL A 539 -16.83 -6.42 17.65
CA VAL A 539 -16.16 -7.26 18.64
C VAL A 539 -17.14 -7.64 19.74
N THR A 540 -17.21 -8.92 20.06
CA THR A 540 -18.04 -9.40 21.16
C THR A 540 -17.20 -9.68 22.41
N ASN A 541 -17.79 -9.48 23.55
CA ASN A 541 -17.43 -10.16 24.80
C ASN A 541 -18.39 -11.34 25.02
N ASN A 542 -18.60 -11.76 26.25
CA ASN A 542 -19.50 -12.92 26.54
C ASN A 542 -21.00 -12.65 26.35
N SER A 543 -21.43 -11.41 26.15
CA SER A 543 -22.87 -11.08 26.10
C SER A 543 -23.21 -9.87 25.25
N SER A 544 -22.26 -9.08 24.86
CA SER A 544 -22.46 -7.77 24.22
C SER A 544 -21.65 -7.61 22.95
N LEU A 545 -22.18 -6.84 22.01
CA LEU A 545 -21.50 -6.43 20.78
C LEU A 545 -21.08 -4.97 20.89
N TYR A 546 -19.82 -4.70 20.56
CA TYR A 546 -19.25 -3.37 20.51
C TYR A 546 -18.79 -3.07 19.08
N ARG A 547 -18.94 -1.82 18.67
CA ARG A 547 -18.25 -1.30 17.50
C ARG A 547 -16.92 -0.72 17.92
N VAL A 548 -15.90 -1.03 17.14
CA VAL A 548 -14.56 -0.49 17.26
C VAL A 548 -14.23 0.26 15.97
N ASP A 549 -13.95 1.55 16.09
CA ASP A 549 -13.54 2.40 14.98
C ASP A 549 -12.01 2.54 14.99
N ILE A 550 -11.35 2.06 13.97
CA ILE A 550 -9.90 2.18 13.78
C ILE A 550 -9.58 3.61 13.37
N THR A 551 -8.73 4.26 14.12
CA THR A 551 -8.31 5.65 13.88
C THR A 551 -6.92 5.78 13.31
N GLY A 552 -6.13 4.70 13.33
CA GLY A 552 -4.81 4.58 12.72
C GLY A 552 -4.38 3.12 12.68
N THR A 553 -3.57 2.75 11.69
CA THR A 553 -3.06 1.38 11.51
C THR A 553 -1.57 1.25 11.78
N ASP A 554 -0.84 2.37 11.80
CA ASP A 554 0.58 2.40 12.10
C ASP A 554 0.98 3.74 12.78
N PRO A 555 1.06 3.77 14.11
CA PRO A 555 0.69 2.75 15.09
C PRO A 555 -0.82 2.46 15.09
N LEU A 556 -1.19 1.26 15.54
CA LEU A 556 -2.59 0.88 15.62
C LEU A 556 -3.28 1.61 16.77
N THR A 557 -4.25 2.44 16.42
CA THR A 557 -5.11 3.16 17.35
C THR A 557 -6.57 2.97 16.99
N PHE A 558 -7.43 3.02 18.00
CA PHE A 558 -8.86 2.84 17.82
C PHE A 558 -9.67 3.56 18.89
N THR A 559 -10.95 3.73 18.64
CA THR A 559 -11.96 4.06 19.64
C THR A 559 -13.00 2.95 19.69
N ARG A 560 -13.52 2.65 20.85
CA ARG A 560 -14.62 1.71 21.05
C ARG A 560 -15.85 2.49 21.51
N THR A 561 -17.04 2.08 21.06
CA THR A 561 -18.30 2.63 21.61
C THR A 561 -18.31 2.46 23.12
N ALA A 562 -18.67 3.53 23.85
CA ALA A 562 -18.69 3.52 25.31
C ALA A 562 -19.62 2.41 25.84
N ASP A 563 -20.83 2.37 25.29
CA ASP A 563 -21.83 1.34 25.53
C ASP A 563 -21.82 0.29 24.42
N PRO A 564 -22.26 -0.95 24.73
CA PRO A 564 -22.49 -1.95 23.69
C PRO A 564 -23.56 -1.47 22.72
N ILE A 565 -23.36 -1.73 21.42
CA ILE A 565 -24.38 -1.46 20.39
C ILE A 565 -25.52 -2.48 20.41
N GLY A 566 -25.37 -3.58 21.14
CA GLY A 566 -26.41 -4.57 21.38
C GLY A 566 -26.05 -5.63 22.41
N GLY A 567 -27.08 -6.18 23.08
CA GLY A 567 -26.96 -7.29 24.01
C GLY A 567 -27.32 -8.64 23.37
N GLY A 568 -27.01 -9.74 24.08
CA GLY A 568 -27.31 -11.11 23.62
C GLY A 568 -26.31 -11.68 22.60
N TRP A 569 -25.15 -11.08 22.44
CA TRP A 569 -24.11 -11.45 21.46
C TRP A 569 -23.07 -12.39 22.10
N SER A 570 -23.47 -13.60 22.42
CA SER A 570 -22.60 -14.63 23.02
C SER A 570 -21.89 -15.53 21.98
N HIS A 571 -21.73 -15.06 20.76
CA HIS A 571 -21.17 -15.83 19.66
C HIS A 571 -19.71 -16.24 19.90
N ASP A 572 -19.38 -17.48 19.52
CA ASP A 572 -18.02 -18.03 19.57
C ASP A 572 -17.22 -17.68 18.30
N ARG A 573 -17.94 -17.44 17.19
CA ARG A 573 -17.38 -17.02 15.90
C ARG A 573 -18.27 -15.96 15.29
N LEU A 574 -17.64 -14.97 14.67
CA LEU A 574 -18.32 -13.88 13.99
C LEU A 574 -17.57 -13.58 12.70
N VAL A 575 -18.26 -13.58 11.56
CA VAL A 575 -17.65 -13.27 10.25
C VAL A 575 -18.60 -12.45 9.40
N PHE A 576 -18.05 -11.52 8.62
CA PHE A 576 -18.80 -10.66 7.71
C PHE A 576 -18.45 -11.00 6.26
N ASP A 577 -19.47 -11.12 5.39
CA ASP A 577 -19.27 -11.56 4.02
C ASP A 577 -18.87 -10.46 3.03
N GLY A 578 -18.73 -9.22 3.52
CA GLY A 578 -18.47 -8.05 2.66
C GLY A 578 -19.69 -7.55 1.88
N PHE A 579 -20.85 -8.22 2.02
CA PHE A 579 -22.07 -7.99 1.22
C PHE A 579 -23.31 -7.71 2.07
N GLY A 580 -23.10 -7.30 3.29
CA GLY A 580 -24.18 -6.97 4.22
C GLY A 580 -24.64 -8.14 5.09
N SER A 581 -24.06 -9.35 5.00
CA SER A 581 -24.41 -10.45 5.89
C SER A 581 -23.34 -10.68 6.93
N LEU A 582 -23.72 -10.60 8.19
CA LEU A 582 -22.91 -10.98 9.35
C LEU A 582 -23.39 -12.35 9.83
N PHE A 583 -22.46 -13.30 9.92
CA PHE A 583 -22.75 -14.65 10.41
C PHE A 583 -22.13 -14.84 11.78
N GLY A 584 -22.94 -15.36 12.70
CA GLY A 584 -22.54 -15.66 14.07
C GLY A 584 -22.82 -17.12 14.44
N GLN A 585 -21.83 -17.80 14.99
CA GLN A 585 -21.96 -19.16 15.50
C GLN A 585 -21.92 -19.12 17.03
N ALA A 586 -22.93 -19.75 17.66
CA ALA A 586 -22.98 -19.98 19.09
C ALA A 586 -23.76 -21.28 19.38
N ASN A 587 -23.34 -22.06 20.37
CA ASN A 587 -24.04 -23.29 20.82
C ASN A 587 -24.37 -24.25 19.65
N SER A 588 -23.45 -24.40 18.70
CA SER A 588 -23.63 -25.20 17.47
C SER A 588 -24.76 -24.73 16.54
N VAL A 589 -25.17 -23.48 16.64
CA VAL A 589 -26.18 -22.82 15.79
C VAL A 589 -25.48 -21.77 14.95
N LEU A 590 -25.78 -21.72 13.65
CA LEU A 590 -25.36 -20.64 12.78
C LEU A 590 -26.53 -19.66 12.57
N ARG A 591 -26.27 -18.38 12.82
CA ARG A 591 -27.22 -17.29 12.60
C ARG A 591 -26.70 -16.32 11.56
N ARG A 592 -27.62 -15.70 10.82
CA ARG A 592 -27.35 -14.64 9.87
C ARG A 592 -28.04 -13.36 10.30
N TYR A 593 -27.32 -12.26 10.22
CA TYR A 593 -27.79 -10.90 10.47
C TYR A 593 -27.57 -10.06 9.22
N THR A 594 -28.42 -9.07 8.98
CA THR A 594 -28.24 -8.08 7.92
C THR A 594 -27.67 -6.81 8.50
N VAL A 595 -26.48 -6.44 8.06
CA VAL A 595 -25.83 -5.17 8.41
C VAL A 595 -26.27 -4.13 7.39
N THR A 596 -26.88 -3.04 7.84
CA THR A 596 -27.45 -1.99 6.97
C THR A 596 -26.62 -0.71 6.91
N LYS A 597 -25.58 -0.59 7.77
CA LYS A 597 -24.69 0.56 7.81
C LYS A 597 -23.23 0.14 7.93
N ALA A 598 -22.33 0.89 7.32
CA ALA A 598 -20.89 0.67 7.42
C ALA A 598 -20.36 0.83 8.86
N LYS A 599 -20.97 1.74 9.64
CA LYS A 599 -20.70 1.97 11.07
C LYS A 599 -21.97 1.80 11.90
N PRO A 600 -22.38 0.54 12.19
CA PRO A 600 -23.59 0.31 12.95
C PRO A 600 -23.49 0.86 14.38
N ALA A 601 -24.52 1.54 14.80
CA ALA A 601 -24.61 2.13 16.15
C ALA A 601 -25.60 1.40 17.06
N ASN A 602 -26.48 0.59 16.49
CA ASN A 602 -27.52 -0.12 17.22
C ASN A 602 -27.90 -1.43 16.52
N THR A 603 -27.97 -2.52 17.25
CA THR A 603 -28.32 -3.83 16.69
C THR A 603 -29.80 -4.01 16.39
N THR A 604 -30.68 -3.11 16.81
CA THR A 604 -32.11 -3.18 16.47
C THR A 604 -32.45 -2.52 15.14
N THR A 605 -31.65 -1.54 14.70
CA THR A 605 -31.90 -0.76 13.46
C THR A 605 -30.85 -1.00 12.39
N ASP A 606 -29.59 -1.22 12.80
CA ASP A 606 -28.44 -1.25 11.89
C ASP A 606 -27.91 -2.67 11.64
N ILE A 607 -28.24 -3.62 12.52
CA ILE A 607 -27.95 -5.06 12.36
C ILE A 607 -29.24 -5.84 12.58
N THR A 608 -30.01 -5.98 11.54
CA THR A 608 -31.38 -6.52 11.56
C THR A 608 -31.43 -8.00 11.16
N ALA A 609 -32.62 -8.58 11.18
CA ALA A 609 -32.92 -9.92 10.66
C ALA A 609 -32.07 -11.05 11.26
N ASN A 610 -32.23 -11.30 12.58
CA ASN A 610 -31.65 -12.48 13.24
C ASN A 610 -32.34 -13.78 12.74
N THR A 611 -31.79 -14.40 11.71
CA THR A 611 -32.33 -15.62 11.10
C THR A 611 -31.44 -16.81 11.46
N VAL A 612 -32.03 -17.87 11.98
CA VAL A 612 -31.34 -19.17 12.14
C VAL A 612 -31.14 -19.78 10.76
N VAL A 613 -29.89 -20.09 10.41
CA VAL A 613 -29.51 -20.72 9.15
C VAL A 613 -29.34 -22.23 9.32
N ILE A 614 -28.62 -22.62 10.38
CA ILE A 614 -28.41 -24.03 10.76
C ILE A 614 -28.74 -24.15 12.25
N GLU A 615 -29.78 -24.93 12.55
CA GLU A 615 -30.34 -25.02 13.90
C GLU A 615 -29.48 -25.81 14.88
N SER A 616 -28.70 -26.78 14.39
CA SER A 616 -27.87 -27.63 15.23
C SER A 616 -26.72 -28.25 14.48
N GLY A 617 -25.71 -28.72 15.19
CA GLY A 617 -24.56 -29.43 14.59
C GLY A 617 -23.50 -28.51 13.94
N PHE A 618 -23.67 -27.19 13.95
CA PHE A 618 -22.69 -26.24 13.43
C PHE A 618 -21.64 -25.84 14.47
N GLY A 619 -21.01 -26.84 15.09
CA GLY A 619 -19.90 -26.62 16.03
C GLY A 619 -18.55 -26.65 15.33
N VAL A 620 -18.12 -25.54 14.74
CA VAL A 620 -16.92 -25.46 13.92
C VAL A 620 -15.75 -24.83 14.68
N PRO A 621 -14.53 -25.43 14.63
CA PRO A 621 -13.32 -24.85 15.26
C PRO A 621 -12.91 -23.51 14.67
N SER A 622 -13.11 -23.32 13.37
CA SER A 622 -12.79 -22.06 12.69
C SER A 622 -13.79 -21.76 11.57
N LEU A 623 -13.98 -20.48 11.29
CA LEU A 623 -14.95 -19.97 10.33
C LEU A 623 -14.40 -18.75 9.62
N ALA A 624 -14.59 -18.66 8.31
CA ALA A 624 -14.31 -17.48 7.49
C ALA A 624 -15.44 -17.25 6.50
N ALA A 625 -15.72 -15.99 6.17
CA ALA A 625 -16.54 -15.64 5.03
C ALA A 625 -15.62 -15.44 3.80
N THR A 626 -16.03 -15.97 2.65
CA THR A 626 -15.22 -15.94 1.41
C THR A 626 -15.90 -15.17 0.28
N GLY A 627 -17.11 -14.68 0.51
CA GLY A 627 -17.91 -13.90 -0.42
C GLY A 627 -19.38 -13.92 -0.04
N LYS A 628 -20.23 -13.35 -0.89
CA LYS A 628 -21.67 -13.18 -0.64
C LYS A 628 -22.36 -14.50 -0.29
N GLY A 629 -22.78 -14.61 0.97
CA GLY A 629 -23.42 -15.82 1.49
C GLY A 629 -22.57 -17.09 1.39
N ARG A 630 -21.24 -16.96 1.41
CA ARG A 630 -20.29 -18.06 1.30
C ARG A 630 -19.40 -18.13 2.51
N LEU A 631 -19.36 -19.30 3.14
CA LEU A 631 -18.54 -19.54 4.33
C LEU A 631 -17.64 -20.75 4.12
N LEU A 632 -16.44 -20.68 4.66
CA LEU A 632 -15.54 -21.81 4.88
C LEU A 632 -15.43 -22.09 6.36
N ALA A 633 -15.45 -23.34 6.73
CA ALA A 633 -15.27 -23.77 8.11
C ALA A 633 -14.40 -25.03 8.19
N THR A 634 -13.67 -25.19 9.25
CA THR A 634 -13.06 -26.49 9.58
C THR A 634 -13.95 -27.24 10.54
N THR A 635 -13.98 -28.57 10.40
CA THR A 635 -14.72 -29.45 11.32
C THR A 635 -13.78 -30.07 12.34
N ASN A 636 -14.34 -30.60 13.43
CA ASN A 636 -13.59 -31.35 14.43
C ASN A 636 -12.93 -32.63 13.86
N ALA A 637 -13.47 -33.15 12.75
CA ALA A 637 -12.87 -34.27 12.01
C ALA A 637 -11.72 -33.87 11.08
N GLY A 638 -11.34 -32.58 11.04
CA GLY A 638 -10.28 -32.07 10.18
C GLY A 638 -10.67 -31.94 8.71
N VAL A 639 -11.94 -31.79 8.41
CA VAL A 639 -12.48 -31.50 7.08
C VAL A 639 -12.57 -30.01 6.87
N LEU A 640 -12.23 -29.52 5.68
CA LEU A 640 -12.59 -28.19 5.21
C LEU A 640 -13.97 -28.26 4.54
N ALA A 641 -14.93 -27.55 5.09
CA ALA A 641 -16.31 -27.51 4.59
C ALA A 641 -16.64 -26.14 4.06
N ALA A 642 -17.23 -26.07 2.88
CA ALA A 642 -17.76 -24.87 2.24
C ALA A 642 -19.29 -24.86 2.35
N TYR A 643 -19.83 -23.73 2.79
CA TYR A 643 -21.27 -23.53 2.90
C TYR A 643 -21.73 -22.44 1.96
N THR A 644 -22.82 -22.71 1.25
CA THR A 644 -23.54 -21.71 0.45
C THR A 644 -24.87 -21.39 1.13
N ILE A 645 -25.09 -20.09 1.40
CA ILE A 645 -26.26 -19.58 2.11
C ILE A 645 -26.92 -18.51 1.26
N PRO A 646 -27.90 -18.87 0.41
CA PRO A 646 -28.61 -17.92 -0.44
C PRO A 646 -29.37 -16.86 0.38
N ALA A 647 -29.61 -15.70 -0.26
CA ALA A 647 -30.40 -14.63 0.37
C ALA A 647 -31.84 -15.07 0.69
N ALA A 648 -32.41 -15.92 -0.16
CA ALA A 648 -33.77 -16.47 -0.01
C ALA A 648 -33.92 -17.50 1.12
N GLY A 649 -32.83 -17.89 1.80
CA GLY A 649 -32.82 -18.90 2.84
C GLY A 649 -32.37 -20.27 2.33
N GLY A 650 -32.25 -21.22 3.26
CA GLY A 650 -31.63 -22.53 3.02
C GLY A 650 -30.11 -22.47 3.02
N TRP A 651 -29.50 -23.63 2.88
CA TRP A 651 -28.04 -23.77 2.78
C TRP A 651 -27.64 -25.07 2.09
N SER A 652 -26.47 -25.11 1.52
CA SER A 652 -25.81 -26.34 1.04
C SER A 652 -24.40 -26.41 1.61
N ARG A 653 -23.86 -27.63 1.68
CA ARG A 653 -22.49 -27.91 2.12
C ARG A 653 -21.79 -28.77 1.07
N GLU A 654 -20.53 -28.45 0.88
CA GLU A 654 -19.57 -29.20 0.09
C GLU A 654 -18.29 -29.34 0.91
N ASP A 655 -17.53 -30.39 0.69
CA ASP A 655 -16.29 -30.64 1.43
C ASP A 655 -15.07 -30.56 0.49
N PRO A 656 -14.54 -29.34 0.21
CA PRO A 656 -13.41 -29.15 -0.69
C PRO A 656 -12.17 -29.95 -0.29
N ALA A 657 -11.97 -30.21 1.00
CA ALA A 657 -10.89 -31.09 1.46
C ALA A 657 -11.38 -31.96 2.61
N GLY A 658 -11.44 -33.27 2.38
CA GLY A 658 -11.93 -34.27 3.33
C GLY A 658 -11.01 -34.55 4.52
N SER A 659 -9.76 -34.05 4.50
CA SER A 659 -8.78 -34.22 5.58
C SER A 659 -7.69 -33.14 5.51
N GLY A 660 -6.81 -33.10 6.52
CA GLY A 660 -5.65 -32.19 6.56
C GLY A 660 -5.92 -30.80 7.14
N TRP A 661 -7.13 -30.53 7.66
CA TRP A 661 -7.53 -29.27 8.27
C TRP A 661 -7.77 -29.39 9.79
N GLY A 662 -7.33 -30.49 10.38
CA GLY A 662 -7.29 -30.66 11.83
C GLY A 662 -6.24 -29.71 12.45
N GLY A 663 -6.52 -29.21 13.66
CA GLY A 663 -5.59 -28.31 14.37
C GLY A 663 -5.59 -26.85 13.86
N VAL A 664 -6.45 -26.49 12.92
CA VAL A 664 -6.65 -25.10 12.51
C VAL A 664 -7.37 -24.34 13.63
N THR A 665 -6.71 -23.33 14.16
CA THR A 665 -7.22 -22.51 15.27
C THR A 665 -7.94 -21.25 14.78
N SER A 666 -7.59 -20.75 13.62
CA SER A 666 -8.26 -19.61 12.98
C SER A 666 -8.24 -19.76 11.45
N LEU A 667 -9.33 -19.41 10.84
CA LEU A 667 -9.51 -19.32 9.39
C LEU A 667 -9.95 -17.90 9.05
N PHE A 668 -9.35 -17.27 8.06
CA PHE A 668 -9.76 -15.96 7.60
C PHE A 668 -9.54 -15.82 6.09
N SER A 669 -10.33 -14.96 5.46
CA SER A 669 -10.28 -14.73 4.03
C SER A 669 -10.65 -13.26 3.74
N PRO A 670 -9.91 -12.57 2.85
CA PRO A 670 -10.35 -11.29 2.31
C PRO A 670 -11.35 -11.48 1.16
N GLY A 671 -11.60 -12.70 0.69
CA GLY A 671 -12.35 -13.02 -0.52
C GLY A 671 -11.46 -13.37 -1.71
N GLY A 672 -12.06 -13.45 -2.92
CA GLY A 672 -11.32 -13.69 -4.16
C GLY A 672 -10.62 -15.05 -4.26
N GLY A 673 -11.03 -16.03 -3.46
CA GLY A 673 -10.41 -17.36 -3.40
C GLY A 673 -9.14 -17.43 -2.55
N HIS A 674 -8.77 -16.36 -1.85
CA HIS A 674 -7.63 -16.35 -0.94
C HIS A 674 -8.07 -16.79 0.46
N TYR A 675 -7.49 -17.86 0.97
CA TYR A 675 -7.75 -18.40 2.30
C TYR A 675 -6.47 -18.48 3.11
N TYR A 676 -6.57 -18.17 4.38
CA TYR A 676 -5.46 -18.22 5.30
C TYR A 676 -5.89 -19.01 6.53
N ARG A 677 -5.11 -20.04 6.87
CA ARG A 677 -5.30 -20.81 8.08
C ARG A 677 -4.15 -20.56 9.05
N ARG A 678 -4.48 -20.42 10.31
CA ARG A 678 -3.53 -20.41 11.42
C ARG A 678 -3.64 -21.76 12.16
N ASP A 679 -2.51 -22.39 12.38
CA ASP A 679 -2.43 -23.62 13.17
C ASP A 679 -2.20 -23.35 14.68
N ALA A 680 -2.12 -24.42 15.48
CA ALA A 680 -1.91 -24.32 16.92
C ALA A 680 -0.53 -23.76 17.30
N SER A 681 0.47 -23.88 16.41
CA SER A 681 1.80 -23.30 16.60
C SER A 681 1.86 -21.79 16.31
N GLY A 682 0.76 -21.21 15.78
CA GLY A 682 0.66 -19.81 15.41
C GLY A 682 1.19 -19.51 14.01
N VAL A 683 1.46 -20.53 13.19
CA VAL A 683 1.88 -20.36 11.80
C VAL A 683 0.65 -20.14 10.94
N VAL A 684 0.73 -19.13 10.06
CA VAL A 684 -0.29 -18.86 9.04
C VAL A 684 0.19 -19.40 7.70
N THR A 685 -0.67 -20.16 7.04
CA THR A 685 -0.45 -20.70 5.68
C THR A 685 -1.52 -20.18 4.74
N GLY A 686 -1.09 -19.67 3.57
CA GLY A 686 -1.99 -19.19 2.52
C GLY A 686 -2.41 -20.31 1.58
N TRP A 687 -3.66 -20.23 1.12
CA TRP A 687 -4.29 -21.14 0.15
C TRP A 687 -5.00 -20.31 -0.90
N LEU A 688 -4.90 -20.73 -2.14
CA LEU A 688 -5.61 -20.13 -3.24
C LEU A 688 -6.53 -21.19 -3.87
N ASP A 689 -7.81 -20.83 -3.92
CA ASP A 689 -8.87 -21.60 -4.53
C ASP A 689 -9.23 -20.94 -5.86
N ASN A 690 -8.96 -21.64 -6.94
CA ASN A 690 -9.22 -21.11 -8.29
C ASN A 690 -10.72 -21.05 -8.64
N SER A 691 -11.52 -21.79 -7.91
CA SER A 691 -12.96 -21.86 -8.09
C SER A 691 -13.64 -21.98 -6.74
N PRO A 692 -13.60 -20.92 -5.94
CA PRO A 692 -13.94 -20.95 -4.51
C PRO A 692 -15.36 -21.45 -4.19
N PHE A 693 -16.14 -21.86 -5.20
CA PHE A 693 -17.55 -22.24 -5.05
C PHE A 693 -17.94 -23.47 -5.87
N ASN A 694 -16.98 -24.23 -6.40
CA ASN A 694 -17.26 -25.45 -7.14
C ASN A 694 -17.34 -26.71 -6.26
N GLY A 695 -17.15 -26.56 -4.95
CA GLY A 695 -17.15 -27.64 -3.98
C GLY A 695 -15.99 -28.64 -4.08
N SER A 696 -15.08 -28.40 -5.02
CA SER A 696 -13.95 -29.27 -5.30
C SER A 696 -12.67 -28.74 -4.64
N GLY A 697 -11.96 -29.60 -3.94
CA GLY A 697 -10.62 -29.27 -3.42
C GLY A 697 -9.50 -29.52 -4.42
N THR A 698 -9.80 -29.97 -5.64
CA THR A 698 -8.78 -30.28 -6.66
C THR A 698 -8.11 -29.02 -7.21
N ASP A 699 -8.72 -27.88 -7.05
CA ASP A 699 -8.26 -26.56 -7.45
C ASP A 699 -7.79 -25.68 -6.27
N LEU A 700 -7.84 -26.22 -5.05
CA LEU A 700 -7.27 -25.63 -3.86
C LEU A 700 -5.77 -25.87 -3.82
N THR A 701 -4.97 -24.82 -3.92
CA THR A 701 -3.52 -24.91 -3.94
C THR A 701 -2.94 -24.20 -2.73
N ALA A 702 -2.15 -24.92 -1.93
CA ALA A 702 -1.35 -24.27 -0.90
C ALA A 702 -0.30 -23.38 -1.57
N TYR A 703 -0.30 -22.13 -1.25
CA TYR A 703 0.83 -21.26 -1.48
C TYR A 703 1.29 -20.72 -0.12
N VAL A 704 2.57 -20.78 0.07
CA VAL A 704 3.18 -20.23 1.28
C VAL A 704 3.83 -18.93 0.83
N PRO A 705 3.17 -17.78 0.99
CA PRO A 705 3.83 -16.52 0.75
C PRO A 705 5.00 -16.41 1.73
N ALA A 706 6.18 -16.07 1.23
CA ALA A 706 7.33 -15.82 2.10
C ALA A 706 6.92 -14.76 3.15
N GLY A 707 7.04 -15.07 4.44
CA GLY A 707 6.66 -14.16 5.53
C GLY A 707 5.28 -14.41 6.17
N SER A 708 4.33 -15.10 5.53
CA SER A 708 3.07 -15.48 6.19
C SER A 708 3.24 -16.68 7.14
N THR A 709 4.30 -17.44 6.99
CA THR A 709 4.67 -18.58 7.86
C THR A 709 5.31 -18.16 9.19
N SER A 710 5.46 -16.86 9.44
CA SER A 710 6.06 -16.41 10.69
C SER A 710 5.13 -16.65 11.89
N THR A 711 5.71 -16.96 13.03
CA THR A 711 5.06 -17.00 14.33
C THR A 711 4.56 -15.60 14.75
N GLY A 712 3.72 -15.51 15.75
CA GLY A 712 3.27 -14.23 16.33
C GLY A 712 1.88 -13.77 15.93
N TRP A 713 1.13 -14.56 15.14
CA TRP A 713 -0.27 -14.28 14.84
C TRP A 713 -1.17 -14.56 16.04
N ASP A 714 -2.10 -13.65 16.30
CA ASP A 714 -3.08 -13.80 17.36
C ASP A 714 -4.05 -14.99 17.11
N ALA A 715 -4.68 -15.49 18.15
CA ALA A 715 -5.63 -16.59 18.02
C ALA A 715 -6.96 -16.14 17.38
N LEU A 716 -7.40 -14.91 17.65
CA LEU A 716 -8.58 -14.31 17.05
C LEU A 716 -8.16 -13.39 15.92
N LEU A 717 -8.49 -13.75 14.69
CA LEU A 717 -8.14 -13.04 13.47
C LEU A 717 -9.37 -12.80 12.61
N SER A 718 -9.42 -11.63 11.96
CA SER A 718 -10.44 -11.27 10.99
C SER A 718 -9.81 -10.47 9.85
N ALA A 719 -9.89 -11.00 8.63
CA ALA A 719 -9.48 -10.26 7.45
C ALA A 719 -10.54 -9.24 7.06
N GLN A 720 -10.08 -8.14 6.49
CA GLN A 720 -10.96 -7.21 5.83
C GLN A 720 -11.37 -7.78 4.48
N PRO A 721 -12.68 -7.84 4.20
CA PRO A 721 -13.17 -8.25 2.89
C PRO A 721 -12.67 -7.31 1.77
N TYR A 722 -12.26 -7.85 0.63
CA TYR A 722 -11.88 -7.05 -0.55
C TYR A 722 -13.05 -6.19 -1.06
N ASP A 723 -14.26 -6.69 -0.93
CA ASP A 723 -15.49 -6.05 -1.40
C ASP A 723 -16.35 -5.57 -0.24
N SER A 724 -15.74 -4.96 0.78
CA SER A 724 -16.49 -4.46 1.92
C SER A 724 -17.44 -3.33 1.52
N TRP A 725 -18.64 -3.37 2.08
CA TRP A 725 -19.74 -2.44 1.84
C TRP A 725 -19.44 -1.01 2.26
N PRO A 726 -20.15 -0.03 1.70
CA PRO A 726 -19.62 1.00 0.84
C PRO A 726 -18.61 1.83 1.59
N ASP A 727 -17.36 1.57 1.39
CA ASP A 727 -16.30 2.53 1.68
C ASP A 727 -16.03 3.34 0.41
N SER A 728 -16.81 4.38 0.21
CA SER A 728 -16.63 5.35 -0.87
C SER A 728 -15.30 6.10 -0.79
N THR A 729 -14.50 5.84 0.26
CA THR A 729 -13.22 6.49 0.49
C THR A 729 -12.03 5.61 0.12
N ARG A 730 -12.23 4.33 -0.23
CA ARG A 730 -11.14 3.44 -0.59
C ARG A 730 -10.76 3.57 -2.05
N ARG A 731 -9.61 4.15 -2.24
CA ARG A 731 -8.79 4.02 -3.42
C ARG A 731 -7.77 2.90 -3.15
N TRP A 732 -7.85 1.86 -3.94
CA TRP A 732 -6.87 0.76 -3.95
C TRP A 732 -5.61 1.19 -4.69
#